data_28df1302ecf30915d5f7e438f8bd80d5
#
_entry.id   28df1302ecf30915d5f7e438f8bd80d5
#
_cell.length_a   1.000
_cell.length_b   1.000
_cell.length_c   1.000
_cell.angle_alpha   90.00
_cell.angle_beta   90.00
_cell.angle_gamma   90.00
#
_symmetry.space_group_name_H-M   'P 1'
#
loop_
_entity.id
_entity.type
_entity.pdbx_description
1 polymer ?
#
loop_
_entity_poly.entity_id
_entity_poly.type
_entity_poly.pdbx_seq_one_letter_code
_entity_poly.pdbx_strand_id
1 'polypeptide(L)'
;MKALEEKYLEGLSELFPSIAAASTEIINLQAIVNLPKGTEHFLTDIHGEYEAFAHVLKNGSGSVKRKVDDVFANTMSSRDKQTLATLIYYPREKMERIREEEQNMDDWYKIMLYRLIEVAKRSASKYTRSKVRKALPKDFAYVIEELITEKSGMTDKESYYNSIISTIIQIGRAEEFIVALCELIQRLVVDHLHIVGDIYDRGPGPHLIMDKLMEYHSVDIQWGNHDILWMGAAAGQKCCIANVIRICARYGNLDILEDGYGINLLPLATFAWKQYAKDPCECFLLKEQDNCKPQELELNMKMHKAISVIQFKVEGQAAELYPEFGFQRRNFLDKINYEEGTITIGGKIYQLLDDYFPTIDPKNPYQLSAEEEEIMNRLVKAFQSCEKLQRHMRFLLNKGSLYKIYNSNLLYHGCVPLNDDGSLRKVKIYGKSYQGRTLYDVMESYVRKGFFAVDPDEKKKGRDLMWYIWQGANSPLFGKDKMATFERYFLAEKELWKEKKNAYYLLLEDENVMNGILDEFGLDREISHIINGHVPVKTKNGENPVKCGGKVLVIDGGFSKAYQKETGIAGYTLIYNSYGLILAAHDPFESTEAAIEKERDIHSDSVIVKRTLERKTVGDTDVGKVLKERIADLEALLDAYRSGQIIEKV
;
A
#
# COMPACT_ATOMS: atom_id res chain seq x y z
N MET A 1 -24.38 11.79 35.52
CA MET A 1 -24.47 10.58 34.67
C MET A 1 -25.91 10.33 34.23
N LYS A 2 -26.88 10.08 35.11
CA LYS A 2 -28.29 9.83 34.71
C LYS A 2 -28.86 10.81 33.68
N ALA A 3 -28.69 12.13 33.86
CA ALA A 3 -29.25 13.14 32.93
C ALA A 3 -28.56 13.11 31.52
N LEU A 4 -27.31 12.68 31.43
CA LEU A 4 -26.60 12.54 30.15
C LEU A 4 -27.03 11.26 29.40
N GLU A 5 -27.25 10.19 30.16
CA GLU A 5 -27.77 8.91 29.67
C GLU A 5 -29.20 9.04 29.15
N GLU A 6 -30.06 9.76 29.90
CA GLU A 6 -31.43 10.05 29.51
C GLU A 6 -31.48 10.89 28.21
N LYS A 7 -30.66 11.95 28.11
CA LYS A 7 -30.55 12.77 26.90
C LYS A 7 -30.00 11.98 25.71
N TYR A 8 -29.10 11.02 25.94
CA TYR A 8 -28.61 10.14 24.91
C TYR A 8 -29.71 9.21 24.37
N LEU A 9 -30.48 8.58 25.26
CA LEU A 9 -31.61 7.73 24.89
C LEU A 9 -32.73 8.53 24.19
N GLU A 10 -32.98 9.77 24.61
CA GLU A 10 -33.88 10.68 23.89
C GLU A 10 -33.40 10.95 22.45
N GLY A 11 -32.09 11.23 22.26
CA GLY A 11 -31.50 11.37 20.94
C GLY A 11 -31.62 10.11 20.09
N LEU A 12 -31.43 8.94 20.72
CA LEU A 12 -31.56 7.64 20.02
C LEU A 12 -33.02 7.37 19.63
N SER A 13 -33.99 7.81 20.44
CA SER A 13 -35.43 7.69 20.16
C SER A 13 -35.89 8.47 18.91
N GLU A 14 -35.15 9.52 18.50
CA GLU A 14 -35.43 10.22 17.22
C GLU A 14 -35.13 9.33 16.00
N LEU A 15 -34.13 8.44 16.11
CA LEU A 15 -33.75 7.52 15.05
C LEU A 15 -34.59 6.23 15.05
N PHE A 16 -35.01 5.80 16.25
CA PHE A 16 -35.78 4.57 16.47
C PHE A 16 -37.04 4.89 17.31
N PRO A 17 -38.05 5.47 16.68
CA PRO A 17 -39.13 6.15 17.41
C PRO A 17 -40.11 5.21 18.12
N SER A 18 -40.00 3.89 17.95
CA SER A 18 -40.91 2.92 18.57
C SER A 18 -40.21 1.63 19.00
N ILE A 19 -40.85 0.89 19.90
CA ILE A 19 -40.46 -0.46 20.31
C ILE A 19 -40.24 -1.37 19.06
N ALA A 20 -41.13 -1.26 18.07
CA ALA A 20 -41.03 -2.03 16.86
C ALA A 20 -39.77 -1.68 16.02
N ALA A 21 -39.46 -0.38 15.90
CA ALA A 21 -38.29 0.10 15.19
C ALA A 21 -36.98 -0.33 15.88
N ALA A 22 -36.87 -0.14 17.18
CA ALA A 22 -35.72 -0.56 17.97
C ALA A 22 -35.52 -2.08 17.94
N SER A 23 -36.59 -2.85 18.15
CA SER A 23 -36.51 -4.32 18.10
C SER A 23 -36.10 -4.84 16.73
N THR A 24 -36.63 -4.26 15.66
CA THR A 24 -36.25 -4.66 14.28
C THR A 24 -34.77 -4.43 14.01
N GLU A 25 -34.22 -3.29 14.45
CA GLU A 25 -32.81 -3.01 14.29
C GLU A 25 -31.93 -3.93 15.16
N ILE A 26 -32.31 -4.22 16.41
CA ILE A 26 -31.61 -5.20 17.25
C ILE A 26 -31.53 -6.56 16.55
N ILE A 27 -32.65 -7.05 16.02
CA ILE A 27 -32.70 -8.33 15.29
C ILE A 27 -31.77 -8.29 14.06
N ASN A 28 -31.79 -7.20 13.29
CA ASN A 28 -30.94 -7.00 12.14
C ASN A 28 -29.46 -7.00 12.52
N LEU A 29 -29.06 -6.21 13.53
CA LEU A 29 -27.67 -6.12 13.98
C LEU A 29 -27.19 -7.46 14.56
N GLN A 30 -28.01 -8.15 15.36
CA GLN A 30 -27.69 -9.47 15.92
C GLN A 30 -27.49 -10.52 14.81
N ALA A 31 -28.28 -10.47 13.74
CA ALA A 31 -28.07 -11.33 12.58
C ALA A 31 -26.75 -11.02 11.87
N ILE A 32 -26.39 -9.74 11.72
CA ILE A 32 -25.11 -9.32 11.10
C ILE A 32 -23.91 -9.79 11.93
N VAL A 33 -23.96 -9.67 13.25
CA VAL A 33 -22.88 -10.10 14.16
C VAL A 33 -22.54 -11.59 13.98
N ASN A 34 -23.52 -12.42 13.62
CA ASN A 34 -23.34 -13.86 13.38
C ASN A 34 -22.90 -14.24 11.97
N LEU A 35 -22.78 -13.29 11.03
CA LEU A 35 -22.24 -13.57 9.72
C LEU A 35 -20.75 -13.92 9.79
N PRO A 36 -20.21 -14.68 8.83
CA PRO A 36 -18.78 -14.93 8.75
C PRO A 36 -17.99 -13.63 8.62
N LYS A 37 -16.83 -13.55 9.31
CA LYS A 37 -15.87 -12.46 9.14
C LYS A 37 -15.54 -12.24 7.66
N GLY A 38 -15.50 -11.00 7.23
CA GLY A 38 -15.04 -10.60 5.91
C GLY A 38 -13.58 -10.99 5.64
N THR A 39 -13.18 -10.95 4.38
CA THR A 39 -11.81 -11.27 3.96
C THR A 39 -10.98 -9.99 3.85
N GLU A 40 -9.89 -9.93 4.57
CA GLU A 40 -8.89 -8.86 4.53
C GLU A 40 -7.66 -9.35 3.77
N HIS A 41 -7.12 -8.50 2.90
CA HIS A 41 -5.85 -8.72 2.22
C HIS A 41 -4.83 -7.68 2.66
N PHE A 42 -3.59 -8.12 2.89
CA PHE A 42 -2.47 -7.28 3.27
C PHE A 42 -1.36 -7.42 2.22
N LEU A 43 -0.94 -6.29 1.69
CA LEU A 43 0.12 -6.16 0.69
C LEU A 43 1.09 -5.09 1.15
N THR A 44 2.36 -5.21 0.77
CA THR A 44 3.40 -4.22 1.08
C THR A 44 4.43 -4.13 -0.04
N ASP A 45 5.24 -3.06 -0.03
CA ASP A 45 6.42 -2.88 -0.88
C ASP A 45 6.11 -3.08 -2.39
N ILE A 46 5.01 -2.48 -2.84
CA ILE A 46 4.51 -2.59 -4.22
C ILE A 46 5.45 -1.88 -5.19
N HIS A 47 6.07 -0.78 -4.75
CA HIS A 47 7.13 -0.08 -5.45
C HIS A 47 6.86 0.17 -6.94
N GLY A 48 5.70 0.73 -7.27
CA GLY A 48 5.38 1.12 -8.65
C GLY A 48 5.12 -0.01 -9.63
N GLU A 49 5.09 -1.27 -9.21
CA GLU A 49 4.84 -2.44 -10.08
C GLU A 49 3.34 -2.61 -10.37
N TYR A 50 2.81 -1.69 -11.19
CA TYR A 50 1.36 -1.56 -11.44
C TYR A 50 0.74 -2.82 -12.03
N GLU A 51 1.35 -3.45 -13.05
CA GLU A 51 0.73 -4.59 -13.73
C GLU A 51 0.56 -5.79 -12.80
N ALA A 52 1.63 -6.14 -12.06
CA ALA A 52 1.60 -7.23 -11.10
C ALA A 52 0.58 -6.95 -9.96
N PHE A 53 0.59 -5.73 -9.44
CA PHE A 53 -0.35 -5.29 -8.41
C PHE A 53 -1.80 -5.33 -8.90
N ALA A 54 -2.08 -4.80 -10.09
CA ALA A 54 -3.43 -4.80 -10.68
C ALA A 54 -3.93 -6.23 -10.91
N HIS A 55 -3.07 -7.15 -11.36
CA HIS A 55 -3.40 -8.56 -11.50
C HIS A 55 -3.75 -9.21 -10.16
N VAL A 56 -2.92 -9.00 -9.12
CA VAL A 56 -3.17 -9.52 -7.77
C VAL A 56 -4.49 -9.01 -7.18
N LEU A 57 -4.87 -7.76 -7.45
CA LEU A 57 -6.19 -7.24 -7.07
C LEU A 57 -7.32 -7.93 -7.82
N LYS A 58 -7.19 -8.11 -9.14
CA LYS A 58 -8.22 -8.71 -10.01
C LYS A 58 -8.45 -10.19 -9.67
N ASN A 59 -7.38 -10.96 -9.42
CA ASN A 59 -7.49 -12.37 -9.06
C ASN A 59 -7.79 -12.61 -7.58
N GLY A 60 -7.77 -11.53 -6.76
CA GLY A 60 -7.95 -11.59 -5.31
C GLY A 60 -6.95 -12.53 -4.66
N SER A 61 -5.65 -12.45 -5.07
CA SER A 61 -4.58 -13.32 -4.60
C SER A 61 -4.95 -14.82 -4.67
N GLY A 62 -5.51 -15.22 -5.82
CA GLY A 62 -5.98 -16.58 -6.08
C GLY A 62 -7.35 -16.92 -5.45
N SER A 63 -8.00 -15.98 -4.77
CA SER A 63 -9.30 -16.23 -4.13
C SER A 63 -10.43 -16.40 -5.13
N VAL A 64 -10.38 -15.72 -6.29
CA VAL A 64 -11.37 -15.91 -7.37
C VAL A 64 -11.27 -17.32 -7.93
N LYS A 65 -10.06 -17.81 -8.23
CA LYS A 65 -9.85 -19.18 -8.74
C LYS A 65 -10.37 -20.21 -7.74
N ARG A 66 -10.08 -20.07 -6.45
CA ARG A 66 -10.64 -20.93 -5.40
C ARG A 66 -12.17 -20.93 -5.39
N LYS A 67 -12.83 -19.78 -5.65
CA LYS A 67 -14.30 -19.71 -5.76
C LYS A 67 -14.83 -20.46 -6.97
N VAL A 68 -14.15 -20.34 -8.12
CA VAL A 68 -14.49 -21.12 -9.34
C VAL A 68 -14.35 -22.62 -9.07
N ASP A 69 -13.26 -23.04 -8.43
CA ASP A 69 -13.03 -24.43 -8.05
C ASP A 69 -14.07 -24.95 -7.06
N ASP A 70 -14.44 -24.15 -6.04
CA ASP A 70 -15.49 -24.49 -5.06
C ASP A 70 -16.87 -24.70 -5.73
N VAL A 71 -17.21 -23.88 -6.74
CA VAL A 71 -18.50 -23.92 -7.41
C VAL A 71 -18.60 -25.12 -8.36
N PHE A 72 -17.57 -25.32 -9.18
CA PHE A 72 -17.61 -26.28 -10.27
C PHE A 72 -16.91 -27.61 -9.97
N ALA A 73 -16.16 -27.71 -8.88
CA ALA A 73 -15.51 -28.94 -8.41
C ALA A 73 -15.07 -29.88 -9.57
N ASN A 74 -15.79 -31.01 -9.77
CA ASN A 74 -15.51 -31.96 -10.82
C ASN A 74 -16.46 -31.83 -12.05
N THR A 75 -17.33 -30.82 -12.08
CA THR A 75 -18.31 -30.63 -13.16
C THR A 75 -17.77 -29.85 -14.35
N MET A 76 -16.57 -29.24 -14.18
CA MET A 76 -15.91 -28.44 -15.21
C MET A 76 -14.45 -28.85 -15.34
N SER A 77 -13.94 -28.88 -16.58
CA SER A 77 -12.52 -29.15 -16.83
C SER A 77 -11.59 -28.09 -16.22
N SER A 78 -10.34 -28.45 -15.90
CA SER A 78 -9.36 -27.50 -15.39
C SER A 78 -9.10 -26.35 -16.36
N ARG A 79 -9.13 -26.62 -17.67
CA ARG A 79 -8.98 -25.61 -18.72
C ARG A 79 -10.14 -24.62 -18.71
N ASP A 80 -11.39 -25.10 -18.69
CA ASP A 80 -12.58 -24.22 -18.67
C ASP A 80 -12.63 -23.36 -17.42
N LYS A 81 -12.21 -23.90 -16.25
CA LYS A 81 -12.12 -23.13 -15.01
C LYS A 81 -11.08 -22.02 -15.12
N GLN A 82 -9.96 -22.30 -15.79
CA GLN A 82 -8.90 -21.32 -16.03
C GLN A 82 -9.38 -20.23 -16.98
N THR A 83 -10.04 -20.59 -18.07
CA THR A 83 -10.67 -19.62 -19.00
C THR A 83 -11.70 -18.76 -18.28
N LEU A 84 -12.56 -19.35 -17.43
CA LEU A 84 -13.54 -18.59 -16.64
C LEU A 84 -12.86 -17.65 -15.64
N ALA A 85 -11.80 -18.09 -14.96
CA ALA A 85 -11.04 -17.24 -14.04
C ALA A 85 -10.39 -16.07 -14.79
N THR A 86 -9.75 -16.32 -15.94
CA THR A 86 -9.16 -15.27 -16.78
C THR A 86 -10.22 -14.28 -17.30
N LEU A 87 -11.42 -14.77 -17.66
CA LEU A 87 -12.55 -13.90 -18.01
C LEU A 87 -12.96 -12.99 -16.83
N ILE A 88 -13.00 -13.54 -15.61
CA ILE A 88 -13.31 -12.73 -14.42
C ILE A 88 -12.24 -11.67 -14.18
N TYR A 89 -10.95 -11.96 -14.42
CA TYR A 89 -9.86 -11.00 -14.22
C TYR A 89 -9.83 -9.89 -15.29
N TYR A 90 -10.05 -10.27 -16.55
CA TYR A 90 -9.89 -9.41 -17.73
C TYR A 90 -11.10 -9.54 -18.68
N PRO A 91 -12.30 -9.13 -18.24
CA PRO A 91 -13.52 -9.44 -19.00
C PRO A 91 -13.54 -8.81 -20.40
N ARG A 92 -13.12 -7.55 -20.54
CA ARG A 92 -13.16 -6.85 -21.84
C ARG A 92 -12.16 -7.44 -22.83
N GLU A 93 -10.90 -7.52 -22.38
CA GLU A 93 -9.78 -7.98 -23.18
C GLU A 93 -9.94 -9.46 -23.57
N LYS A 94 -10.48 -10.29 -22.67
CA LYS A 94 -10.72 -11.71 -22.95
C LYS A 94 -11.88 -11.91 -23.94
N MET A 95 -12.95 -11.13 -23.83
CA MET A 95 -14.07 -11.20 -24.76
C MET A 95 -13.70 -10.76 -26.18
N GLU A 96 -12.84 -9.74 -26.34
CA GLU A 96 -12.33 -9.33 -27.65
C GLU A 96 -11.68 -10.49 -28.40
N ARG A 97 -10.84 -11.27 -27.70
CA ARG A 97 -10.18 -12.45 -28.30
C ARG A 97 -11.17 -13.59 -28.59
N ILE A 98 -12.10 -13.86 -27.67
CA ILE A 98 -13.08 -14.91 -27.86
C ILE A 98 -13.97 -14.65 -29.08
N ARG A 99 -14.28 -13.37 -29.40
CA ARG A 99 -15.02 -13.03 -30.62
C ARG A 99 -14.30 -13.43 -31.91
N GLU A 100 -12.98 -13.51 -31.89
CA GLU A 100 -12.20 -13.95 -33.06
C GLU A 100 -12.20 -15.45 -33.24
N GLU A 101 -12.37 -16.19 -32.14
CA GLU A 101 -12.28 -17.67 -32.09
C GLU A 101 -13.63 -18.38 -32.12
N GLU A 102 -14.67 -17.76 -31.53
CA GLU A 102 -15.98 -18.40 -31.29
C GLU A 102 -16.95 -18.14 -32.46
N GLN A 103 -17.54 -19.21 -32.99
CA GLN A 103 -18.47 -19.13 -34.11
C GLN A 103 -19.89 -18.76 -33.68
N ASN A 104 -20.29 -19.12 -32.46
CA ASN A 104 -21.64 -18.88 -31.93
C ASN A 104 -21.55 -18.11 -30.61
N MET A 105 -21.47 -16.79 -30.69
CA MET A 105 -21.35 -15.91 -29.52
C MET A 105 -22.58 -15.97 -28.61
N ASP A 106 -23.77 -16.18 -29.14
CA ASP A 106 -25.01 -16.23 -28.34
C ASP A 106 -25.03 -17.43 -27.39
N ASP A 107 -24.63 -18.61 -27.86
CA ASP A 107 -24.48 -19.80 -27.02
C ASP A 107 -23.34 -19.62 -26.00
N TRP A 108 -22.21 -19.00 -26.41
CA TRP A 108 -21.10 -18.71 -25.52
C TRP A 108 -21.54 -17.75 -24.40
N TYR A 109 -22.21 -16.64 -24.75
CA TYR A 109 -22.74 -15.70 -23.75
C TYR A 109 -23.66 -16.39 -22.76
N LYS A 110 -24.57 -17.21 -23.24
CA LYS A 110 -25.52 -17.97 -22.42
C LYS A 110 -24.79 -18.83 -21.38
N ILE A 111 -23.80 -19.61 -21.82
CA ILE A 111 -22.99 -20.47 -20.93
C ILE A 111 -22.22 -19.65 -19.92
N MET A 112 -21.53 -18.57 -20.34
CA MET A 112 -20.73 -17.73 -19.46
C MET A 112 -21.58 -16.99 -18.43
N LEU A 113 -22.75 -16.48 -18.82
CA LEU A 113 -23.67 -15.83 -17.89
C LEU A 113 -24.12 -16.78 -16.77
N TYR A 114 -24.50 -18.02 -17.10
CA TYR A 114 -24.84 -19.02 -16.08
C TYR A 114 -23.68 -19.30 -15.14
N ARG A 115 -22.48 -19.51 -15.68
CA ARG A 115 -21.28 -19.78 -14.89
C ARG A 115 -20.93 -18.61 -13.95
N LEU A 116 -20.96 -17.39 -14.46
CA LEU A 116 -20.66 -16.17 -13.69
C LEU A 116 -21.70 -15.90 -12.59
N ILE A 117 -22.98 -16.14 -12.88
CA ILE A 117 -24.06 -16.03 -11.88
C ILE A 117 -23.81 -16.98 -10.70
N GLU A 118 -23.42 -18.24 -10.96
CA GLU A 118 -23.13 -19.19 -9.88
C GLU A 118 -21.91 -18.79 -9.04
N VAL A 119 -20.85 -18.28 -9.68
CA VAL A 119 -19.67 -17.74 -8.95
C VAL A 119 -20.06 -16.49 -8.14
N ALA A 120 -20.91 -15.61 -8.70
CA ALA A 120 -21.41 -14.42 -8.00
C ALA A 120 -22.28 -14.81 -6.79
N LYS A 121 -23.20 -15.78 -6.92
CA LYS A 121 -23.97 -16.35 -5.80
C LYS A 121 -23.07 -16.85 -4.68
N ARG A 122 -22.04 -17.64 -5.03
CA ARG A 122 -21.07 -18.17 -4.06
C ARG A 122 -20.29 -17.07 -3.37
N SER A 123 -19.90 -16.03 -4.10
CA SER A 123 -19.16 -14.87 -3.56
C SER A 123 -20.04 -14.02 -2.64
N ALA A 124 -21.33 -13.85 -2.98
CA ALA A 124 -22.31 -13.09 -2.20
C ALA A 124 -22.79 -13.82 -0.93
N SER A 125 -22.67 -15.15 -0.85
CA SER A 125 -23.30 -15.99 0.19
C SER A 125 -22.90 -15.67 1.64
N LYS A 126 -21.79 -14.97 1.85
CA LYS A 126 -21.30 -14.57 3.19
C LYS A 126 -21.78 -13.18 3.64
N TYR A 127 -22.57 -12.49 2.81
CA TYR A 127 -22.98 -11.10 3.05
C TYR A 127 -24.48 -10.93 3.21
N THR A 128 -24.87 -9.83 3.85
CA THR A 128 -26.27 -9.39 3.84
C THR A 128 -26.66 -8.93 2.43
N ARG A 129 -27.96 -9.05 2.10
CA ARG A 129 -28.49 -8.50 0.84
C ARG A 129 -28.17 -7.00 0.69
N SER A 130 -28.28 -6.22 1.78
CA SER A 130 -27.97 -4.79 1.77
C SER A 130 -26.50 -4.51 1.36
N LYS A 131 -25.55 -5.33 1.85
CA LYS A 131 -24.12 -5.17 1.49
C LYS A 131 -23.89 -5.53 0.03
N VAL A 132 -24.50 -6.61 -0.44
CA VAL A 132 -24.43 -7.03 -1.86
C VAL A 132 -25.04 -5.95 -2.76
N ARG A 133 -26.23 -5.43 -2.42
CA ARG A 133 -26.91 -4.35 -3.18
C ARG A 133 -26.03 -3.11 -3.34
N LYS A 134 -25.30 -2.70 -2.30
CA LYS A 134 -24.35 -1.58 -2.37
C LYS A 134 -23.14 -1.85 -3.27
N ALA A 135 -22.85 -3.12 -3.55
CA ALA A 135 -21.77 -3.53 -4.43
C ALA A 135 -22.21 -3.67 -5.89
N LEU A 136 -23.51 -3.75 -6.17
CA LEU A 136 -24.06 -3.92 -7.51
C LEU A 136 -23.77 -2.72 -8.42
N PRO A 137 -23.45 -2.94 -9.70
CA PRO A 137 -23.36 -1.88 -10.69
C PRO A 137 -24.75 -1.26 -10.92
N LYS A 138 -24.80 0.08 -11.04
CA LYS A 138 -26.06 0.82 -11.10
C LYS A 138 -26.99 0.38 -12.22
N ASP A 139 -26.42 0.11 -13.38
CA ASP A 139 -27.20 -0.18 -14.60
C ASP A 139 -27.92 -1.54 -14.59
N PHE A 140 -27.37 -2.52 -13.86
CA PHE A 140 -27.89 -3.89 -13.82
C PHE A 140 -28.30 -4.37 -12.41
N ALA A 141 -28.33 -3.45 -11.44
CA ALA A 141 -28.49 -3.80 -10.03
C ALA A 141 -29.68 -4.71 -9.76
N TYR A 142 -30.87 -4.35 -10.26
CA TYR A 142 -32.09 -5.12 -10.05
C TYR A 142 -31.99 -6.53 -10.67
N VAL A 143 -31.52 -6.61 -11.92
CA VAL A 143 -31.46 -7.89 -12.64
C VAL A 143 -30.42 -8.83 -12.01
N ILE A 144 -29.26 -8.30 -11.66
CA ILE A 144 -28.22 -9.10 -10.99
C ILE A 144 -28.72 -9.55 -9.60
N GLU A 145 -29.34 -8.66 -8.83
CA GLU A 145 -29.89 -9.02 -7.50
C GLU A 145 -30.90 -10.17 -7.61
N GLU A 146 -31.81 -10.13 -8.59
CA GLU A 146 -32.79 -11.19 -8.84
C GLU A 146 -32.09 -12.52 -9.16
N LEU A 147 -31.12 -12.49 -10.10
CA LEU A 147 -30.41 -13.70 -10.55
C LEU A 147 -29.54 -14.35 -9.45
N ILE A 148 -28.94 -13.58 -8.55
CA ILE A 148 -28.03 -14.11 -7.51
C ILE A 148 -28.74 -14.46 -6.21
N THR A 149 -29.99 -14.01 -5.98
CA THR A 149 -30.69 -14.21 -4.72
C THR A 149 -31.40 -15.54 -4.65
N GLU A 150 -31.84 -16.08 -5.75
CA GLU A 150 -32.61 -17.31 -5.81
C GLU A 150 -31.77 -18.58 -5.70
N LYS A 151 -32.36 -19.60 -5.09
CA LYS A 151 -31.73 -20.94 -5.01
C LYS A 151 -31.85 -21.67 -6.34
N SER A 152 -30.73 -22.22 -6.81
CA SER A 152 -30.74 -23.11 -7.99
C SER A 152 -31.65 -24.33 -7.75
N GLY A 153 -32.51 -24.66 -8.73
CA GLY A 153 -33.38 -25.84 -8.68
C GLY A 153 -34.85 -25.56 -8.31
N MET A 154 -35.31 -24.29 -8.27
CA MET A 154 -36.73 -23.97 -8.22
C MET A 154 -37.33 -24.02 -9.62
N THR A 155 -38.05 -25.10 -9.93
CA THR A 155 -38.66 -25.41 -11.24
C THR A 155 -39.60 -24.30 -11.76
N ASP A 156 -40.32 -23.63 -10.87
CA ASP A 156 -41.32 -22.62 -11.25
C ASP A 156 -40.71 -21.31 -11.81
N LYS A 157 -39.47 -21.02 -11.49
CA LYS A 157 -38.77 -19.81 -11.97
C LYS A 157 -37.70 -20.07 -13.02
N GLU A 158 -37.43 -21.30 -13.41
CA GLU A 158 -36.41 -21.63 -14.40
C GLU A 158 -36.66 -20.95 -15.74
N SER A 159 -37.91 -20.97 -16.20
CA SER A 159 -38.35 -20.31 -17.43
C SER A 159 -38.17 -18.79 -17.37
N TYR A 160 -38.41 -18.18 -16.17
CA TYR A 160 -38.23 -16.77 -15.94
C TYR A 160 -36.72 -16.34 -16.03
N TYR A 161 -35.83 -17.12 -15.41
CA TYR A 161 -34.39 -16.83 -15.50
C TYR A 161 -33.84 -17.02 -16.91
N ASN A 162 -34.26 -18.09 -17.59
CA ASN A 162 -33.90 -18.31 -18.98
C ASN A 162 -34.37 -17.17 -19.88
N SER A 163 -35.56 -16.62 -19.62
CA SER A 163 -36.08 -15.43 -20.34
C SER A 163 -35.24 -14.18 -20.10
N ILE A 164 -34.83 -13.93 -18.86
CA ILE A 164 -33.95 -12.79 -18.54
C ILE A 164 -32.64 -12.89 -19.32
N ILE A 165 -31.95 -14.03 -19.24
CA ILE A 165 -30.65 -14.25 -19.90
C ILE A 165 -30.82 -14.14 -21.44
N SER A 166 -31.85 -14.76 -22.00
CA SER A 166 -32.11 -14.67 -23.44
C SER A 166 -32.40 -13.24 -23.87
N THR A 167 -33.15 -12.47 -23.07
CA THR A 167 -33.43 -11.07 -23.36
C THR A 167 -32.17 -10.23 -23.34
N ILE A 168 -31.26 -10.41 -22.34
CA ILE A 168 -29.99 -9.70 -22.26
C ILE A 168 -29.16 -9.91 -23.55
N ILE A 169 -29.14 -11.15 -24.07
CA ILE A 169 -28.42 -11.51 -25.30
C ILE A 169 -29.11 -10.86 -26.51
N GLN A 170 -30.43 -11.00 -26.65
CA GLN A 170 -31.22 -10.49 -27.78
C GLN A 170 -31.14 -8.97 -27.94
N ILE A 171 -31.05 -8.21 -26.83
CA ILE A 171 -30.91 -6.75 -26.87
C ILE A 171 -29.46 -6.28 -27.00
N GLY A 172 -28.50 -7.22 -27.17
CA GLY A 172 -27.07 -6.90 -27.35
C GLY A 172 -26.34 -6.36 -26.12
N ARG A 173 -26.79 -6.70 -24.89
CA ARG A 173 -26.19 -6.22 -23.62
C ARG A 173 -25.42 -7.31 -22.85
N ALA A 174 -25.11 -8.43 -23.49
CA ALA A 174 -24.46 -9.56 -22.85
C ALA A 174 -23.04 -9.23 -22.34
N GLU A 175 -22.27 -8.48 -23.09
CA GLU A 175 -20.89 -8.13 -22.74
C GLU A 175 -20.81 -7.20 -21.53
N GLU A 176 -21.60 -6.14 -21.52
CA GLU A 176 -21.65 -5.23 -20.38
C GLU A 176 -22.14 -5.94 -19.12
N PHE A 177 -23.06 -6.88 -19.29
CA PHE A 177 -23.58 -7.68 -18.18
C PHE A 177 -22.51 -8.65 -17.63
N ILE A 178 -21.71 -9.28 -18.51
CA ILE A 178 -20.56 -10.12 -18.14
C ILE A 178 -19.55 -9.27 -17.38
N VAL A 179 -19.18 -8.08 -17.90
CA VAL A 179 -18.26 -7.17 -17.21
C VAL A 179 -18.79 -6.83 -15.81
N ALA A 180 -20.07 -6.50 -15.69
CA ALA A 180 -20.70 -6.14 -14.42
C ALA A 180 -20.66 -7.30 -13.40
N LEU A 181 -20.89 -8.53 -13.83
CA LEU A 181 -20.77 -9.72 -12.98
C LEU A 181 -19.31 -9.99 -12.56
N CYS A 182 -18.34 -9.83 -13.46
CA CYS A 182 -16.92 -10.01 -13.16
C CYS A 182 -16.45 -8.98 -12.14
N GLU A 183 -16.78 -7.71 -12.31
CA GLU A 183 -16.46 -6.64 -11.36
C GLU A 183 -17.11 -6.86 -10.00
N LEU A 184 -18.37 -7.34 -9.96
CA LEU A 184 -19.05 -7.71 -8.73
C LEU A 184 -18.34 -8.86 -8.01
N ILE A 185 -17.92 -9.91 -8.72
CA ILE A 185 -17.19 -11.04 -8.15
C ILE A 185 -15.86 -10.55 -7.54
N GLN A 186 -15.06 -9.78 -8.29
CA GLN A 186 -13.81 -9.20 -7.80
C GLN A 186 -14.04 -8.38 -6.52
N ARG A 187 -15.07 -7.56 -6.49
CA ARG A 187 -15.42 -6.71 -5.33
C ARG A 187 -15.85 -7.52 -4.11
N LEU A 188 -16.57 -8.64 -4.29
CA LEU A 188 -17.09 -9.45 -3.19
C LEU A 188 -16.08 -10.45 -2.63
N VAL A 189 -14.98 -10.70 -3.33
CA VAL A 189 -13.94 -11.65 -2.88
C VAL A 189 -13.10 -11.06 -1.76
N VAL A 190 -12.81 -9.76 -1.81
CA VAL A 190 -12.00 -9.02 -0.82
C VAL A 190 -12.86 -7.94 -0.17
N ASP A 191 -13.02 -7.97 1.15
CA ASP A 191 -13.80 -6.98 1.89
C ASP A 191 -13.01 -5.71 2.19
N HIS A 192 -11.74 -5.87 2.54
CA HIS A 192 -10.87 -4.77 2.91
C HIS A 192 -9.43 -5.05 2.48
N LEU A 193 -8.76 -4.01 2.01
CA LEU A 193 -7.37 -4.04 1.57
C LEU A 193 -6.52 -3.19 2.50
N HIS A 194 -5.44 -3.77 3.03
CA HIS A 194 -4.40 -3.07 3.77
C HIS A 194 -3.14 -2.98 2.93
N ILE A 195 -2.64 -1.76 2.70
CA ILE A 195 -1.34 -1.53 2.07
C ILE A 195 -0.37 -1.12 3.17
N VAL A 196 0.61 -1.99 3.44
CA VAL A 196 1.55 -1.80 4.54
C VAL A 196 2.82 -1.09 4.04
N GLY A 197 2.62 -0.04 3.24
CA GLY A 197 3.63 0.92 2.81
C GLY A 197 4.39 0.57 1.53
N ASP A 198 5.17 1.56 1.12
CA ASP A 198 6.04 1.58 -0.05
C ASP A 198 5.32 1.31 -1.38
N ILE A 199 4.38 2.22 -1.69
CA ILE A 199 3.70 2.28 -2.98
C ILE A 199 4.64 2.88 -4.04
N TYR A 200 5.41 3.89 -3.65
CA TYR A 200 6.24 4.69 -4.54
C TYR A 200 7.64 4.10 -4.77
N ASP A 201 8.30 4.66 -5.80
CA ASP A 201 9.67 4.41 -6.24
C ASP A 201 9.92 3.02 -6.85
N ARG A 202 11.04 2.88 -7.52
CA ARG A 202 11.62 1.70 -8.18
C ARG A 202 10.90 1.30 -9.48
N GLY A 203 9.63 0.93 -9.46
CA GLY A 203 8.85 0.60 -10.66
C GLY A 203 8.18 1.83 -11.29
N PRO A 204 7.67 1.72 -12.55
CA PRO A 204 7.25 2.87 -13.35
C PRO A 204 5.83 3.39 -13.08
N GLY A 205 5.01 2.66 -12.33
CA GLY A 205 3.56 2.89 -12.25
C GLY A 205 2.99 3.35 -10.90
N PRO A 206 3.70 4.07 -9.99
CA PRO A 206 3.12 4.41 -8.69
C PRO A 206 1.90 5.32 -8.81
N HIS A 207 1.88 6.23 -9.79
CA HIS A 207 0.74 7.11 -10.06
C HIS A 207 -0.51 6.33 -10.51
N LEU A 208 -0.33 5.24 -11.29
CA LEU A 208 -1.42 4.36 -11.70
C LEU A 208 -1.94 3.52 -10.52
N ILE A 209 -1.04 3.07 -9.65
CA ILE A 209 -1.41 2.36 -8.40
C ILE A 209 -2.26 3.27 -7.52
N MET A 210 -1.85 4.52 -7.34
CA MET A 210 -2.61 5.50 -6.56
C MET A 210 -3.99 5.77 -7.15
N ASP A 211 -4.10 5.98 -8.46
CA ASP A 211 -5.39 6.12 -9.14
C ASP A 211 -6.28 4.88 -8.88
N LYS A 212 -5.72 3.67 -8.97
CA LYS A 212 -6.44 2.41 -8.71
C LYS A 212 -6.90 2.25 -7.26
N LEU A 213 -6.04 2.62 -6.29
CA LEU A 213 -6.39 2.58 -4.87
C LEU A 213 -7.47 3.60 -4.50
N MET A 214 -7.49 4.76 -5.14
CA MET A 214 -8.54 5.77 -4.95
C MET A 214 -9.92 5.30 -5.38
N GLU A 215 -9.98 4.42 -6.38
CA GLU A 215 -11.22 3.79 -6.86
C GLU A 215 -11.60 2.55 -6.04
N TYR A 216 -10.69 2.01 -5.23
CA TYR A 216 -10.92 0.77 -4.52
C TYR A 216 -11.97 0.95 -3.41
N HIS A 217 -12.89 -0.01 -3.29
CA HIS A 217 -14.08 0.11 -2.43
C HIS A 217 -13.80 0.22 -0.93
N SER A 218 -12.70 -0.34 -0.44
CA SER A 218 -12.32 -0.29 0.98
C SER A 218 -10.83 -0.54 1.16
N VAL A 219 -10.07 0.51 1.50
CA VAL A 219 -8.62 0.45 1.65
C VAL A 219 -8.15 1.37 2.77
N ASP A 220 -7.11 0.93 3.46
CA ASP A 220 -6.25 1.77 4.29
C ASP A 220 -4.76 1.52 3.98
N ILE A 221 -3.93 2.48 4.38
CA ILE A 221 -2.51 2.51 4.00
C ILE A 221 -1.68 2.83 5.23
N GLN A 222 -0.70 2.01 5.56
CA GLN A 222 0.35 2.38 6.51
C GLN A 222 1.52 2.93 5.69
N TRP A 223 1.87 4.21 5.92
CA TRP A 223 2.90 4.85 5.10
C TRP A 223 4.25 4.17 5.23
N GLY A 224 4.89 3.88 4.10
CA GLY A 224 6.28 3.47 4.03
C GLY A 224 7.22 4.67 3.98
N ASN A 225 8.52 4.43 4.09
CA ASN A 225 9.50 5.52 4.01
C ASN A 225 9.52 6.16 2.62
N HIS A 226 9.33 5.40 1.54
CA HIS A 226 9.20 5.95 0.18
C HIS A 226 7.92 6.78 0.01
N ASP A 227 6.81 6.40 0.63
CA ASP A 227 5.58 7.19 0.62
C ASP A 227 5.77 8.54 1.33
N ILE A 228 6.41 8.54 2.52
CA ILE A 228 6.74 9.76 3.26
C ILE A 228 7.71 10.65 2.48
N LEU A 229 8.65 10.08 1.73
CA LEU A 229 9.54 10.83 0.85
C LEU A 229 8.74 11.63 -0.19
N TRP A 230 7.80 10.99 -0.88
CA TRP A 230 6.94 11.65 -1.85
C TRP A 230 5.98 12.66 -1.22
N MET A 231 5.46 12.37 -0.02
CA MET A 231 4.67 13.33 0.77
C MET A 231 5.50 14.57 1.12
N GLY A 232 6.74 14.39 1.56
CA GLY A 232 7.67 15.49 1.84
C GLY A 232 7.98 16.33 0.60
N ALA A 233 8.19 15.69 -0.54
CA ALA A 233 8.43 16.36 -1.82
C ALA A 233 7.18 17.18 -2.25
N ALA A 234 5.99 16.61 -2.18
CA ALA A 234 4.73 17.29 -2.48
C ALA A 234 4.43 18.45 -1.52
N ALA A 235 4.89 18.37 -0.26
CA ALA A 235 4.82 19.47 0.70
C ALA A 235 5.86 20.57 0.41
N GLY A 236 6.82 20.34 -0.49
CA GLY A 236 7.85 21.31 -0.91
C GLY A 236 9.14 21.23 -0.09
N GLN A 237 9.46 20.12 0.56
CA GLN A 237 10.71 19.89 1.25
C GLN A 237 11.83 19.59 0.22
N LYS A 238 12.86 20.49 0.14
CA LYS A 238 13.89 20.44 -0.90
C LYS A 238 14.69 19.13 -0.92
N CYS A 239 15.06 18.59 0.24
CA CYS A 239 15.80 17.33 0.32
C CYS A 239 14.95 16.16 -0.20
N CYS A 240 13.65 16.12 0.10
CA CYS A 240 12.74 15.09 -0.38
C CYS A 240 12.57 15.17 -1.90
N ILE A 241 12.42 16.38 -2.47
CA ILE A 241 12.32 16.61 -3.91
C ILE A 241 13.58 16.08 -4.63
N ALA A 242 14.76 16.44 -4.13
CA ALA A 242 16.02 15.99 -4.72
C ALA A 242 16.16 14.44 -4.65
N ASN A 243 15.78 13.84 -3.52
CA ASN A 243 15.78 12.37 -3.38
C ASN A 243 14.81 11.68 -4.33
N VAL A 244 13.56 12.19 -4.48
CA VAL A 244 12.58 11.64 -5.42
C VAL A 244 13.15 11.63 -6.85
N ILE A 245 13.65 12.77 -7.32
CA ILE A 245 14.19 12.88 -8.69
C ILE A 245 15.40 11.97 -8.87
N ARG A 246 16.31 11.94 -7.87
CA ARG A 246 17.48 11.03 -7.91
C ARG A 246 17.09 9.57 -7.99
N ILE A 247 16.09 9.14 -7.22
CA ILE A 247 15.62 7.75 -7.25
C ILE A 247 14.97 7.45 -8.59
N CYS A 248 14.10 8.32 -9.11
CA CYS A 248 13.51 8.18 -10.44
C CYS A 248 14.60 8.07 -11.53
N ALA A 249 15.63 8.93 -11.50
CA ALA A 249 16.75 8.86 -12.43
C ALA A 249 17.52 7.54 -12.32
N ARG A 250 17.82 7.07 -11.09
CA ARG A 250 18.55 5.82 -10.85
C ARG A 250 17.84 4.59 -11.41
N TYR A 251 16.50 4.56 -11.40
CA TYR A 251 15.69 3.45 -11.91
C TYR A 251 15.21 3.65 -13.34
N GLY A 252 15.59 4.78 -13.99
CA GLY A 252 15.16 5.08 -15.37
C GLY A 252 13.70 5.49 -15.49
N ASN A 253 13.10 6.00 -14.43
CA ASN A 253 11.66 6.26 -14.33
C ASN A 253 11.34 7.76 -14.18
N LEU A 254 12.09 8.64 -14.86
CA LEU A 254 11.80 10.09 -14.85
C LEU A 254 10.43 10.41 -15.45
N ASP A 255 9.92 9.57 -16.34
CA ASP A 255 8.59 9.67 -16.94
C ASP A 255 7.45 9.68 -15.89
N ILE A 256 7.68 9.10 -14.71
CA ILE A 256 6.73 9.24 -13.58
C ILE A 256 6.49 10.70 -13.25
N LEU A 257 7.56 11.51 -13.26
CA LEU A 257 7.48 12.93 -12.94
C LEU A 257 6.93 13.73 -14.11
N GLU A 258 7.41 13.48 -15.34
CA GLU A 258 7.04 14.25 -16.53
C GLU A 258 5.66 13.85 -17.07
N ASP A 259 5.46 12.59 -17.43
CA ASP A 259 4.20 12.10 -17.98
C ASP A 259 3.16 11.77 -16.92
N GLY A 260 3.60 11.13 -15.82
CA GLY A 260 2.71 10.72 -14.74
C GLY A 260 2.10 11.89 -13.95
N TYR A 261 2.92 12.90 -13.64
CA TYR A 261 2.55 14.05 -12.81
C TYR A 261 2.65 15.40 -13.51
N GLY A 262 3.22 15.50 -14.71
CA GLY A 262 3.38 16.77 -15.43
C GLY A 262 4.41 17.70 -14.81
N ILE A 263 5.40 17.19 -14.10
CA ILE A 263 6.48 17.94 -13.48
C ILE A 263 7.60 18.13 -14.49
N ASN A 264 7.81 19.37 -14.93
CA ASN A 264 8.79 19.71 -15.96
C ASN A 264 10.23 19.61 -15.42
N LEU A 265 11.02 18.69 -15.95
CA LEU A 265 12.43 18.48 -15.63
C LEU A 265 13.40 19.13 -16.64
N LEU A 266 12.91 19.79 -17.70
CA LEU A 266 13.73 20.43 -18.73
C LEU A 266 14.79 21.41 -18.16
N PRO A 267 14.51 22.24 -17.13
CA PRO A 267 15.54 23.10 -16.53
C PRO A 267 16.70 22.30 -15.94
N LEU A 268 16.42 21.18 -15.25
CA LEU A 268 17.43 20.26 -14.72
C LEU A 268 18.21 19.57 -15.84
N ALA A 269 17.52 19.09 -16.86
CA ALA A 269 18.14 18.44 -18.03
C ALA A 269 19.11 19.38 -18.75
N THR A 270 18.70 20.63 -19.03
CA THR A 270 19.53 21.64 -19.67
C THR A 270 20.76 21.99 -18.82
N PHE A 271 20.56 22.17 -17.52
CA PHE A 271 21.65 22.41 -16.56
C PHE A 271 22.64 21.24 -16.52
N ALA A 272 22.14 20.02 -16.40
CA ALA A 272 22.97 18.82 -16.32
C ALA A 272 23.80 18.63 -17.62
N TRP A 273 23.17 18.82 -18.78
CA TRP A 273 23.85 18.74 -20.06
C TRP A 273 24.98 19.74 -20.20
N LYS A 274 24.75 20.97 -19.72
CA LYS A 274 25.75 22.07 -19.76
C LYS A 274 26.89 21.84 -18.77
N GLN A 275 26.59 21.55 -17.51
CA GLN A 275 27.58 21.50 -16.43
C GLN A 275 28.44 20.22 -16.47
N TYR A 276 27.84 19.09 -16.90
CA TYR A 276 28.49 17.77 -16.97
C TYR A 276 28.79 17.37 -18.41
N ALA A 277 28.95 18.32 -19.35
CA ALA A 277 29.18 18.05 -20.78
C ALA A 277 30.40 17.14 -21.04
N LYS A 278 31.48 17.30 -20.26
CA LYS A 278 32.72 16.56 -20.39
C LYS A 278 32.83 15.32 -19.50
N ASP A 279 31.82 15.09 -18.68
CA ASP A 279 31.80 14.04 -17.68
C ASP A 279 31.03 12.82 -18.20
N PRO A 280 31.61 11.61 -18.24
CA PRO A 280 30.91 10.42 -18.62
C PRO A 280 29.85 9.98 -17.59
N CYS A 281 29.89 10.47 -16.35
CA CYS A 281 28.97 10.17 -15.26
C CYS A 281 28.78 8.65 -14.99
N GLU A 282 29.82 7.83 -15.16
CA GLU A 282 29.74 6.36 -15.08
C GLU A 282 29.26 5.84 -13.73
N CYS A 283 29.55 6.57 -12.64
CA CYS A 283 29.07 6.25 -11.30
C CYS A 283 27.54 6.36 -11.14
N PHE A 284 26.85 6.98 -12.10
CA PHE A 284 25.44 7.28 -12.10
C PHE A 284 24.62 6.47 -13.13
N LEU A 285 25.15 5.31 -13.53
CA LEU A 285 24.47 4.37 -14.40
C LEU A 285 23.11 3.94 -13.80
N LEU A 286 22.13 3.74 -14.69
CA LEU A 286 20.82 3.21 -14.34
C LEU A 286 20.93 1.76 -13.85
N LYS A 287 20.05 1.37 -12.96
CA LYS A 287 19.98 -0.03 -12.48
C LYS A 287 19.51 -1.02 -13.55
N GLU A 288 18.61 -0.59 -14.43
CA GLU A 288 18.09 -1.36 -15.54
C GLU A 288 18.32 -0.54 -16.82
N GLN A 289 19.01 -1.13 -17.79
CA GLN A 289 19.42 -0.45 -19.05
C GLN A 289 18.69 -1.01 -20.28
N ASP A 290 17.86 -2.03 -20.08
CA ASP A 290 17.15 -2.70 -21.16
C ASP A 290 16.17 -1.71 -21.82
N ASN A 291 16.43 -1.36 -23.10
CA ASN A 291 15.61 -0.49 -23.96
C ASN A 291 15.90 1.04 -23.94
N CYS A 292 16.95 1.53 -23.28
CA CYS A 292 17.30 2.95 -23.35
C CYS A 292 18.15 3.25 -24.59
N LYS A 293 17.81 4.32 -25.33
CA LYS A 293 18.69 4.82 -26.40
C LYS A 293 19.95 5.45 -25.79
N PRO A 294 21.13 5.34 -26.45
CA PRO A 294 22.39 5.86 -25.87
C PRO A 294 22.35 7.34 -25.46
N GLN A 295 21.66 8.19 -26.22
CA GLN A 295 21.55 9.63 -25.92
C GLN A 295 20.63 9.90 -24.71
N GLU A 296 19.55 9.14 -24.56
CA GLU A 296 18.64 9.20 -23.41
C GLU A 296 19.35 8.71 -22.14
N LEU A 297 20.14 7.65 -22.26
CA LEU A 297 20.95 7.13 -21.17
C LEU A 297 21.98 8.15 -20.69
N GLU A 298 22.72 8.78 -21.62
CA GLU A 298 23.70 9.81 -21.30
C GLU A 298 23.06 11.01 -20.57
N LEU A 299 21.94 11.51 -21.08
CA LEU A 299 21.21 12.63 -20.44
C LEU A 299 20.71 12.22 -19.05
N ASN A 300 20.16 11.02 -18.88
CA ASN A 300 19.70 10.54 -17.59
C ASN A 300 20.85 10.44 -16.58
N MET A 301 22.02 9.92 -16.97
CA MET A 301 23.21 9.84 -16.11
C MET A 301 23.68 11.22 -15.65
N LYS A 302 23.67 12.20 -16.54
CA LYS A 302 24.03 13.61 -16.22
C LYS A 302 23.01 14.24 -15.28
N MET A 303 21.71 14.04 -15.52
CA MET A 303 20.65 14.51 -14.63
C MET A 303 20.75 13.85 -13.25
N HIS A 304 21.00 12.55 -13.22
CA HIS A 304 21.19 11.77 -11.99
C HIS A 304 22.35 12.33 -11.16
N LYS A 305 23.51 12.61 -11.77
CA LYS A 305 24.64 13.24 -11.08
C LYS A 305 24.31 14.64 -10.62
N ALA A 306 23.74 15.49 -11.47
CA ALA A 306 23.39 16.86 -11.16
C ALA A 306 22.46 16.95 -9.94
N ILE A 307 21.37 16.18 -9.95
CA ILE A 307 20.43 16.19 -8.81
C ILE A 307 21.01 15.55 -7.54
N SER A 308 21.93 14.58 -7.67
CA SER A 308 22.63 14.00 -6.51
C SER A 308 23.55 15.01 -5.84
N VAL A 309 24.29 15.82 -6.61
CA VAL A 309 25.12 16.91 -6.05
C VAL A 309 24.24 17.97 -5.36
N ILE A 310 23.14 18.38 -5.99
CA ILE A 310 22.15 19.28 -5.39
C ILE A 310 21.59 18.68 -4.09
N GLN A 311 21.25 17.38 -4.09
CA GLN A 311 20.78 16.68 -2.89
C GLN A 311 21.77 16.79 -1.74
N PHE A 312 23.06 16.49 -1.97
CA PHE A 312 24.07 16.54 -0.90
C PHE A 312 24.23 17.95 -0.35
N LYS A 313 24.11 19.00 -1.18
CA LYS A 313 24.15 20.39 -0.75
C LYS A 313 22.95 20.73 0.15
N VAL A 314 21.71 20.45 -0.30
CA VAL A 314 20.51 20.78 0.49
C VAL A 314 20.38 19.94 1.75
N GLU A 315 20.82 18.68 1.72
CA GLU A 315 20.87 17.82 2.91
C GLU A 315 21.90 18.32 3.93
N GLY A 316 23.07 18.81 3.48
CA GLY A 316 24.05 19.42 4.34
C GLY A 316 23.50 20.67 5.03
N GLN A 317 22.84 21.57 4.29
CA GLN A 317 22.16 22.73 4.85
C GLN A 317 21.09 22.36 5.89
N ALA A 318 20.27 21.35 5.59
CA ALA A 318 19.23 20.87 6.49
C ALA A 318 19.81 20.19 7.75
N ALA A 319 20.93 19.48 7.63
CA ALA A 319 21.63 18.86 8.75
C ALA A 319 22.13 19.87 9.81
N GLU A 320 22.59 21.04 9.36
CA GLU A 320 22.99 22.11 10.25
C GLU A 320 21.82 22.73 11.03
N LEU A 321 20.62 22.76 10.42
CA LEU A 321 19.42 23.29 11.09
C LEU A 321 18.91 22.38 12.20
N TYR A 322 19.12 21.06 12.05
CA TYR A 322 18.58 20.03 12.96
C TYR A 322 19.66 19.07 13.44
N PRO A 323 20.59 19.51 14.30
CA PRO A 323 21.69 18.70 14.83
C PRO A 323 21.21 17.41 15.52
N GLU A 324 20.02 17.47 16.12
CA GLU A 324 19.42 16.33 16.84
C GLU A 324 19.04 15.15 15.94
N PHE A 325 18.86 15.36 14.63
CA PHE A 325 18.60 14.30 13.67
C PHE A 325 19.86 13.49 13.31
N GLY A 326 21.05 13.99 13.69
CA GLY A 326 22.32 13.26 13.57
C GLY A 326 22.86 13.13 12.15
N PHE A 327 22.39 13.94 11.20
CA PHE A 327 22.81 13.88 9.80
C PHE A 327 24.17 14.50 9.51
N GLN A 328 24.73 15.33 10.39
CA GLN A 328 26.03 16.01 10.20
C GLN A 328 27.19 15.02 9.93
N ARG A 329 27.14 13.81 10.51
CA ARG A 329 28.16 12.77 10.25
C ARG A 329 28.14 12.27 8.81
N ARG A 330 27.07 12.57 8.05
CA ARG A 330 26.89 12.25 6.62
C ARG A 330 27.19 13.45 5.71
N ASN A 331 27.62 14.56 6.28
CA ASN A 331 28.15 15.67 5.52
C ASN A 331 29.55 15.27 5.01
N PHE A 332 29.67 15.09 3.71
CA PHE A 332 30.90 14.61 3.07
C PHE A 332 31.57 15.66 2.19
N LEU A 333 30.82 16.65 1.68
CA LEU A 333 31.36 17.63 0.73
C LEU A 333 32.48 18.50 1.32
N ASP A 334 32.43 18.80 2.60
CA ASP A 334 33.45 19.53 3.35
C ASP A 334 34.67 18.68 3.71
N LYS A 335 34.65 17.37 3.47
CA LYS A 335 35.73 16.41 3.76
C LYS A 335 36.51 16.02 2.52
N ILE A 336 36.12 16.53 1.35
CA ILE A 336 36.76 16.26 0.06
C ILE A 336 37.97 17.16 -0.12
N ASN A 337 39.10 16.58 -0.47
CA ASN A 337 40.23 17.31 -1.06
C ASN A 337 39.99 17.33 -2.59
N TYR A 338 39.48 18.46 -3.09
CA TYR A 338 39.10 18.64 -4.48
C TYR A 338 40.30 18.70 -5.44
N GLU A 339 41.52 18.98 -4.94
CA GLU A 339 42.75 19.01 -5.75
C GLU A 339 43.30 17.61 -5.98
N GLU A 340 43.20 16.75 -4.96
CA GLU A 340 43.74 15.37 -5.01
C GLU A 340 42.65 14.33 -5.38
N GLY A 341 41.37 14.71 -5.45
CA GLY A 341 40.25 13.78 -5.69
C GLY A 341 40.06 12.75 -4.57
N THR A 342 40.38 13.14 -3.31
CA THR A 342 40.31 12.25 -2.16
C THR A 342 39.32 12.73 -1.11
N ILE A 343 38.87 11.83 -0.21
CA ILE A 343 38.01 12.18 0.92
C ILE A 343 38.52 11.53 2.20
N THR A 344 38.39 12.26 3.33
CA THR A 344 38.74 11.72 4.65
C THR A 344 37.48 11.27 5.41
N ILE A 345 37.36 9.98 5.71
CA ILE A 345 36.28 9.38 6.49
C ILE A 345 36.86 8.60 7.66
N GLY A 346 36.44 8.91 8.89
CA GLY A 346 36.94 8.22 10.10
C GLY A 346 38.47 8.27 10.27
N GLY A 347 39.13 9.33 9.79
CA GLY A 347 40.57 9.49 9.85
C GLY A 347 41.35 8.72 8.77
N LYS A 348 40.68 8.04 7.85
CA LYS A 348 41.29 7.36 6.68
C LYS A 348 40.99 8.14 5.41
N ILE A 349 41.96 8.17 4.50
CA ILE A 349 41.84 8.81 3.20
C ILE A 349 41.43 7.75 2.17
N TYR A 350 40.45 8.09 1.34
CA TYR A 350 39.90 7.25 0.28
C TYR A 350 39.94 7.99 -1.06
N GLN A 351 40.22 7.30 -2.13
CA GLN A 351 40.18 7.85 -3.49
C GLN A 351 38.73 7.91 -3.97
N LEU A 352 38.31 9.05 -4.54
CA LEU A 352 37.02 9.17 -5.20
C LEU A 352 37.03 8.45 -6.56
N LEU A 353 35.97 7.75 -6.87
CA LEU A 353 35.74 7.13 -8.19
C LEU A 353 35.43 8.17 -9.28
N ASP A 354 34.89 9.30 -8.85
CA ASP A 354 34.52 10.44 -9.67
C ASP A 354 34.76 11.71 -8.85
N ASP A 355 35.66 12.55 -9.29
CA ASP A 355 36.12 13.78 -8.63
C ASP A 355 35.70 15.07 -9.37
N TYR A 356 34.87 14.94 -10.41
CA TYR A 356 34.42 16.07 -11.21
C TYR A 356 33.18 16.75 -10.59
N PHE A 357 33.39 17.86 -9.88
CA PHE A 357 32.34 18.63 -9.19
C PHE A 357 32.28 20.10 -9.66
N PRO A 358 31.79 20.37 -10.89
CA PRO A 358 31.92 21.71 -11.50
C PRO A 358 31.11 22.79 -10.81
N THR A 359 30.15 22.45 -9.96
CA THR A 359 29.25 23.40 -9.29
C THR A 359 29.51 23.53 -7.80
N ILE A 360 30.54 22.85 -7.24
CA ILE A 360 30.89 22.94 -5.82
C ILE A 360 32.00 24.00 -5.64
N ASP A 361 31.76 24.97 -4.75
CA ASP A 361 32.80 25.84 -4.23
C ASP A 361 33.44 25.16 -3.01
N PRO A 362 34.74 24.80 -3.05
CA PRO A 362 35.44 24.16 -1.94
C PRO A 362 35.39 24.95 -0.63
N LYS A 363 35.24 26.29 -0.70
CA LYS A 363 35.12 27.15 0.51
C LYS A 363 33.74 27.10 1.15
N ASN A 364 32.70 26.85 0.35
CA ASN A 364 31.31 26.77 0.79
C ASN A 364 30.60 25.60 0.11
N PRO A 365 30.99 24.32 0.38
CA PRO A 365 30.63 23.17 -0.42
C PRO A 365 29.13 22.85 -0.41
N TYR A 366 28.39 23.33 0.57
CA TYR A 366 26.95 23.15 0.67
C TYR A 366 26.12 24.29 0.06
N GLN A 367 26.77 25.36 -0.42
CA GLN A 367 26.03 26.44 -1.08
C GLN A 367 25.57 26.05 -2.48
N LEU A 368 24.31 26.26 -2.77
CA LEU A 368 23.78 26.12 -4.13
C LEU A 368 24.32 27.24 -5.02
N SER A 369 24.69 26.96 -6.26
CA SER A 369 24.90 27.97 -7.27
C SER A 369 23.59 28.70 -7.59
N ALA A 370 23.64 29.85 -8.23
CA ALA A 370 22.44 30.59 -8.60
C ALA A 370 21.51 29.80 -9.54
N GLU A 371 22.09 28.99 -10.48
CA GLU A 371 21.33 28.14 -11.38
C GLU A 371 20.68 26.98 -10.58
N GLU A 372 21.38 26.33 -9.66
CA GLU A 372 20.85 25.27 -8.80
C GLU A 372 19.71 25.76 -7.89
N GLU A 373 19.86 26.95 -7.30
CA GLU A 373 18.82 27.58 -6.47
C GLU A 373 17.56 27.86 -7.29
N GLU A 374 17.72 28.38 -8.53
CA GLU A 374 16.57 28.61 -9.42
C GLU A 374 15.86 27.32 -9.80
N ILE A 375 16.63 26.26 -10.14
CA ILE A 375 16.07 24.94 -10.45
C ILE A 375 15.27 24.40 -9.25
N MET A 376 15.87 24.41 -8.06
CA MET A 376 15.19 23.92 -6.86
C MET A 376 13.92 24.72 -6.55
N ASN A 377 13.94 26.04 -6.72
CA ASN A 377 12.75 26.86 -6.50
C ASN A 377 11.63 26.58 -7.53
N ARG A 378 11.99 26.30 -8.79
CA ARG A 378 11.03 25.86 -9.82
C ARG A 378 10.46 24.48 -9.49
N LEU A 379 11.31 23.54 -9.08
CA LEU A 379 10.88 22.19 -8.68
C LEU A 379 9.94 22.24 -7.47
N VAL A 380 10.27 23.01 -6.43
CA VAL A 380 9.38 23.20 -5.26
C VAL A 380 7.98 23.66 -5.70
N LYS A 381 7.93 24.69 -6.58
CA LYS A 381 6.64 25.17 -7.11
C LYS A 381 5.92 24.10 -7.90
N ALA A 382 6.62 23.34 -8.76
CA ALA A 382 6.03 22.31 -9.60
C ALA A 382 5.42 21.18 -8.75
N PHE A 383 6.15 20.66 -7.76
CA PHE A 383 5.63 19.64 -6.84
C PHE A 383 4.42 20.12 -6.02
N GLN A 384 4.46 21.36 -5.54
CA GLN A 384 3.36 21.94 -4.75
C GLN A 384 2.13 22.27 -5.58
N SER A 385 2.28 22.61 -6.86
CA SER A 385 1.18 23.00 -7.74
C SER A 385 0.64 21.84 -8.60
N CYS A 386 1.28 20.67 -8.60
CA CYS A 386 0.80 19.52 -9.35
C CYS A 386 -0.48 18.95 -8.72
N GLU A 387 -1.62 19.22 -9.35
CA GLU A 387 -2.96 18.87 -8.83
C GLU A 387 -3.10 17.36 -8.61
N LYS A 388 -2.65 16.53 -9.59
CA LYS A 388 -2.71 15.08 -9.48
C LYS A 388 -1.90 14.56 -8.28
N LEU A 389 -0.66 15.06 -8.10
CA LEU A 389 0.18 14.68 -6.98
C LEU A 389 -0.46 15.10 -5.64
N GLN A 390 -0.98 16.33 -5.55
CA GLN A 390 -1.64 16.82 -4.34
C GLN A 390 -2.90 16.00 -4.00
N ARG A 391 -3.66 15.57 -5.02
CA ARG A 391 -4.81 14.67 -4.82
C ARG A 391 -4.39 13.31 -4.26
N HIS A 392 -3.31 12.70 -4.78
CA HIS A 392 -2.74 11.46 -4.26
C HIS A 392 -2.26 11.61 -2.82
N MET A 393 -1.56 12.70 -2.49
CA MET A 393 -1.10 12.95 -1.12
C MET A 393 -2.25 13.16 -0.15
N ARG A 394 -3.31 13.86 -0.54
CA ARG A 394 -4.53 13.98 0.29
C ARG A 394 -5.19 12.62 0.53
N PHE A 395 -5.17 11.74 -0.46
CA PHE A 395 -5.69 10.39 -0.30
C PHE A 395 -4.83 9.60 0.70
N LEU A 396 -3.49 9.63 0.60
CA LEU A 396 -2.58 9.03 1.58
C LEU A 396 -2.83 9.57 2.98
N LEU A 397 -3.01 10.88 3.14
CA LEU A 397 -3.30 11.50 4.44
C LEU A 397 -4.67 11.08 5.01
N ASN A 398 -5.68 10.92 4.15
CA ASN A 398 -7.04 10.57 4.57
C ASN A 398 -7.22 9.07 4.87
N LYS A 399 -6.54 8.21 4.13
CA LYS A 399 -6.65 6.74 4.24
C LYS A 399 -5.47 6.11 4.97
N GLY A 400 -4.43 6.89 5.27
CA GLY A 400 -3.18 6.38 5.81
C GLY A 400 -2.82 6.91 7.20
N SER A 401 -1.86 6.21 7.79
CA SER A 401 -1.25 6.47 9.09
C SER A 401 0.15 5.82 9.15
N LEU A 402 0.94 6.12 10.18
CA LEU A 402 2.21 5.43 10.40
C LEU A 402 2.03 4.00 10.93
N TYR A 403 0.97 3.75 11.66
CA TYR A 403 0.57 2.41 12.12
C TYR A 403 -0.95 2.31 12.19
N LYS A 404 -1.45 1.09 12.24
CA LYS A 404 -2.87 0.81 12.46
C LYS A 404 -3.05 -0.43 13.30
N ILE A 405 -4.05 -0.40 14.17
CA ILE A 405 -4.58 -1.59 14.84
C ILE A 405 -5.89 -1.93 14.14
N TYR A 406 -6.02 -3.16 13.65
CA TYR A 406 -7.23 -3.62 12.97
C TYR A 406 -7.47 -5.10 13.20
N ASN A 407 -8.59 -5.45 13.78
CA ASN A 407 -8.97 -6.83 14.10
C ASN A 407 -7.86 -7.61 14.82
N SER A 408 -7.32 -7.02 15.88
CA SER A 408 -6.20 -7.55 16.70
C SER A 408 -4.88 -7.70 15.93
N ASN A 409 -4.71 -7.08 14.77
CA ASN A 409 -3.42 -7.02 14.08
C ASN A 409 -2.83 -5.60 14.21
N LEU A 410 -1.54 -5.53 14.53
CA LEU A 410 -0.75 -4.31 14.54
C LEU A 410 0.00 -4.20 13.21
N LEU A 411 -0.33 -3.18 12.44
CA LEU A 411 0.21 -2.92 11.12
C LEU A 411 1.14 -1.71 11.17
N TYR A 412 2.36 -1.86 10.69
CA TYR A 412 3.29 -0.76 10.41
C TYR A 412 4.31 -1.19 9.36
N HIS A 413 4.87 -0.25 8.61
CA HIS A 413 5.74 -0.59 7.49
C HIS A 413 7.10 -1.17 7.92
N GLY A 414 7.86 -0.46 8.75
CA GLY A 414 9.25 -0.80 9.07
C GLY A 414 9.44 -1.54 10.39
N CYS A 415 9.74 -0.81 11.48
CA CYS A 415 10.05 -1.40 12.77
C CYS A 415 9.67 -0.49 13.96
N VAL A 416 9.46 -1.07 15.12
CA VAL A 416 9.51 -0.32 16.39
C VAL A 416 10.98 -0.21 16.81
N PRO A 417 11.55 1.01 16.88
CA PRO A 417 12.97 1.17 17.23
C PRO A 417 13.31 0.61 18.60
N LEU A 418 14.27 -0.31 18.64
CA LEU A 418 14.74 -0.98 19.86
C LEU A 418 16.23 -0.71 20.11
N ASN A 419 16.64 -0.79 21.38
CA ASN A 419 18.02 -0.96 21.81
C ASN A 419 18.44 -2.42 21.64
N ASP A 420 19.75 -2.69 21.72
CA ASP A 420 20.30 -4.05 21.56
C ASP A 420 19.81 -5.04 22.65
N ASP A 421 19.33 -4.54 23.79
CA ASP A 421 18.73 -5.32 24.90
C ASP A 421 17.22 -5.59 24.73
N GLY A 422 16.62 -5.15 23.60
CA GLY A 422 15.19 -5.30 23.32
C GLY A 422 14.28 -4.22 23.94
N SER A 423 14.82 -3.31 24.74
CA SER A 423 14.04 -2.19 25.28
C SER A 423 13.70 -1.17 24.20
N LEU A 424 12.60 -0.43 24.40
CA LEU A 424 12.16 0.64 23.46
C LEU A 424 13.19 1.76 23.40
N ARG A 425 13.60 2.11 22.18
CA ARG A 425 14.58 3.17 21.95
C ARG A 425 13.96 4.54 21.99
N LYS A 426 14.54 5.44 22.78
CA LYS A 426 14.16 6.85 22.81
C LYS A 426 14.72 7.59 21.61
N VAL A 427 13.85 8.30 20.89
CA VAL A 427 14.19 9.16 19.75
C VAL A 427 13.85 10.60 20.10
N LYS A 428 14.81 11.52 19.84
CA LYS A 428 14.63 12.93 20.11
C LYS A 428 14.05 13.65 18.90
N ILE A 429 12.93 14.33 19.08
CA ILE A 429 12.24 15.13 18.07
C ILE A 429 11.95 16.50 18.67
N TYR A 430 12.55 17.56 18.09
CA TYR A 430 12.39 18.95 18.50
C TYR A 430 12.55 19.16 20.02
N GLY A 431 13.64 18.59 20.55
CA GLY A 431 14.03 18.75 21.96
C GLY A 431 13.34 17.79 22.94
N LYS A 432 12.31 17.02 22.53
CA LYS A 432 11.60 16.04 23.36
C LYS A 432 11.92 14.61 22.94
N SER A 433 11.93 13.69 23.89
CA SER A 433 12.22 12.27 23.63
C SER A 433 10.94 11.45 23.66
N TYR A 434 10.77 10.59 22.65
CA TYR A 434 9.61 9.72 22.47
C TYR A 434 10.07 8.29 22.16
N GLN A 435 9.24 7.29 22.48
CA GLN A 435 9.52 5.88 22.21
C GLN A 435 8.22 5.13 21.96
N GLY A 436 8.28 3.94 21.38
CA GLY A 436 7.14 3.07 21.15
C GLY A 436 5.98 3.75 20.43
N ARG A 437 4.77 3.54 20.89
CA ARG A 437 3.55 4.11 20.31
C ARG A 437 3.58 5.62 20.26
N THR A 438 4.05 6.29 21.32
CA THR A 438 4.09 7.76 21.37
C THR A 438 5.02 8.37 20.33
N LEU A 439 6.08 7.65 19.91
CA LEU A 439 6.95 8.07 18.82
C LEU A 439 6.18 8.10 17.49
N TYR A 440 5.39 7.06 17.20
CA TYR A 440 4.55 7.00 16.01
C TYR A 440 3.50 8.12 16.00
N ASP A 441 2.78 8.30 17.12
CA ASP A 441 1.72 9.32 17.25
C ASP A 441 2.28 10.73 17.01
N VAL A 442 3.43 11.04 17.56
CA VAL A 442 4.08 12.36 17.41
C VAL A 442 4.58 12.56 15.98
N MET A 443 5.25 11.56 15.39
CA MET A 443 5.72 11.65 14.00
C MET A 443 4.55 11.85 13.04
N GLU A 444 3.46 11.08 13.19
CA GLU A 444 2.26 11.23 12.38
C GLU A 444 1.64 12.63 12.52
N SER A 445 1.56 13.15 13.74
CA SER A 445 1.07 14.50 13.98
C SER A 445 1.86 15.55 13.20
N TYR A 446 3.20 15.45 13.19
CA TYR A 446 4.04 16.36 12.42
C TYR A 446 3.92 16.19 10.92
N VAL A 447 3.80 14.96 10.41
CA VAL A 447 3.51 14.71 8.97
C VAL A 447 2.23 15.46 8.56
N ARG A 448 1.18 15.32 9.34
CA ARG A 448 -0.10 16.03 9.10
C ARG A 448 0.06 17.55 9.20
N LYS A 449 0.83 18.06 10.17
CA LYS A 449 1.15 19.49 10.28
C LYS A 449 1.88 20.02 9.05
N GLY A 450 2.75 19.23 8.43
CA GLY A 450 3.46 19.60 7.20
C GLY A 450 2.52 19.99 6.04
N PHE A 451 1.28 19.44 6.04
CA PHE A 451 0.26 19.78 5.06
C PHE A 451 -0.75 20.80 5.57
N PHE A 452 -1.25 20.64 6.79
CA PHE A 452 -2.46 21.30 7.27
C PHE A 452 -2.23 22.42 8.28
N ALA A 453 -1.03 22.54 8.88
CA ALA A 453 -0.78 23.60 9.84
C ALA A 453 -0.92 24.99 9.21
N VAL A 454 -1.60 25.89 9.92
CA VAL A 454 -1.74 27.30 9.55
C VAL A 454 -0.48 28.07 9.92
N ASP A 455 0.11 27.73 11.08
CA ASP A 455 1.37 28.31 11.54
C ASP A 455 2.54 27.87 10.63
N PRO A 456 3.31 28.83 10.04
CA PRO A 456 4.38 28.52 9.11
C PRO A 456 5.52 27.71 9.74
N ASP A 457 5.84 27.93 11.02
CA ASP A 457 6.94 27.25 11.71
C ASP A 457 6.56 25.80 12.02
N GLU A 458 5.33 25.54 12.48
CA GLU A 458 4.82 24.19 12.67
C GLU A 458 4.72 23.43 11.32
N LYS A 459 4.30 24.13 10.28
CA LYS A 459 4.26 23.56 8.92
C LYS A 459 5.66 23.20 8.42
N LYS A 460 6.64 24.08 8.65
CA LYS A 460 8.04 23.84 8.30
C LYS A 460 8.61 22.64 9.07
N LYS A 461 8.41 22.58 10.40
CA LYS A 461 8.82 21.42 11.21
C LYS A 461 8.21 20.11 10.70
N GLY A 462 6.94 20.12 10.33
CA GLY A 462 6.29 18.95 9.75
C GLY A 462 6.95 18.47 8.46
N ARG A 463 7.29 19.40 7.55
CA ARG A 463 8.00 19.10 6.29
C ARG A 463 9.39 18.54 6.55
N ASP A 464 10.15 19.19 7.45
CA ASP A 464 11.53 18.80 7.72
C ASP A 464 11.60 17.45 8.45
N LEU A 465 10.59 17.13 9.28
CA LEU A 465 10.50 15.82 9.91
C LEU A 465 10.23 14.69 8.90
N MET A 466 9.49 14.93 7.81
CA MET A 466 9.32 13.92 6.75
C MET A 466 10.65 13.50 6.14
N TRP A 467 11.59 14.43 5.94
CA TRP A 467 12.94 14.08 5.52
C TRP A 467 13.68 13.20 6.55
N TYR A 468 13.51 13.49 7.86
CA TYR A 468 14.06 12.61 8.90
C TYR A 468 13.42 11.22 8.88
N ILE A 469 12.09 11.14 8.78
CA ILE A 469 11.36 9.86 8.75
C ILE A 469 11.81 9.01 7.56
N TRP A 470 12.10 9.62 6.41
CA TRP A 470 12.60 8.96 5.21
C TRP A 470 13.88 8.14 5.45
N GLN A 471 14.90 8.73 6.07
CA GLN A 471 16.26 8.14 6.13
C GLN A 471 17.00 8.33 7.45
N GLY A 472 16.33 8.83 8.46
CA GLY A 472 16.94 9.10 9.75
C GLY A 472 17.28 7.84 10.53
N ALA A 473 18.44 7.85 11.22
CA ALA A 473 18.79 6.80 12.16
C ALA A 473 17.69 6.70 13.24
N ASN A 474 17.22 5.48 13.50
CA ASN A 474 16.12 5.19 14.43
C ASN A 474 14.73 5.70 13.98
N SER A 475 14.57 6.10 12.71
CA SER A 475 13.24 6.25 12.14
C SER A 475 12.52 4.89 12.11
N PRO A 476 11.26 4.82 12.56
CA PRO A 476 10.51 3.58 12.54
C PRO A 476 10.24 3.06 11.13
N LEU A 477 10.27 3.92 10.10
CA LEU A 477 10.05 3.52 8.72
C LEU A 477 11.33 3.09 8.02
N PHE A 478 12.48 3.64 8.40
CA PHE A 478 13.76 3.33 7.77
C PHE A 478 14.50 2.15 8.44
N GLY A 479 14.49 2.09 9.78
CA GLY A 479 15.00 0.98 10.57
C GLY A 479 16.47 0.63 10.39
N LYS A 480 17.32 1.60 10.02
CA LYS A 480 18.76 1.45 9.84
C LYS A 480 19.51 2.65 10.43
N ASP A 481 20.82 2.51 10.60
CA ASP A 481 21.69 3.56 11.18
C ASP A 481 22.02 4.69 10.20
N LYS A 482 22.07 4.40 8.90
CA LYS A 482 22.36 5.36 7.83
C LYS A 482 21.83 4.84 6.49
N MET A 483 21.67 5.75 5.54
CA MET A 483 21.46 5.43 4.12
C MET A 483 22.77 5.78 3.37
N ALA A 484 23.52 4.78 2.94
CA ALA A 484 24.78 4.93 2.24
C ALA A 484 24.54 5.36 0.77
N THR A 485 24.35 6.67 0.54
CA THR A 485 24.10 7.23 -0.79
C THR A 485 25.38 7.75 -1.43
N PHE A 486 26.06 8.70 -0.80
CA PHE A 486 27.33 9.26 -1.28
C PHE A 486 28.39 8.15 -1.45
N GLU A 487 28.53 7.31 -0.45
CA GLU A 487 29.50 6.24 -0.43
C GLU A 487 29.35 5.28 -1.60
N ARG A 488 28.09 4.97 -2.00
CA ARG A 488 27.80 4.06 -3.12
C ARG A 488 28.11 4.65 -4.50
N TYR A 489 28.09 5.96 -4.63
CA TYR A 489 28.45 6.62 -5.90
C TYR A 489 29.93 6.86 -6.02
N PHE A 490 30.58 7.32 -4.96
CA PHE A 490 31.90 7.90 -5.05
C PHE A 490 33.03 7.03 -4.46
N LEU A 491 32.73 5.93 -3.78
CA LEU A 491 33.73 5.12 -3.10
C LEU A 491 33.66 3.66 -3.51
N ALA A 492 34.82 3.05 -3.74
CA ALA A 492 34.92 1.62 -4.09
C ALA A 492 34.79 0.69 -2.88
N GLU A 493 35.04 1.19 -1.68
CA GLU A 493 35.12 0.43 -0.45
C GLU A 493 33.75 0.00 0.05
N LYS A 494 33.39 -1.25 -0.23
CA LYS A 494 32.10 -1.84 0.15
C LYS A 494 31.84 -1.84 1.66
N GLU A 495 32.86 -1.72 2.47
CA GLU A 495 32.74 -1.61 3.92
C GLU A 495 31.98 -0.34 4.34
N LEU A 496 32.18 0.76 3.60
CA LEU A 496 31.52 2.04 3.84
C LEU A 496 30.05 2.02 3.41
N TRP A 497 29.65 1.06 2.55
CA TRP A 497 28.28 0.90 2.07
C TRP A 497 27.38 0.15 3.07
N LYS A 498 27.99 -0.47 4.11
CA LYS A 498 27.22 -1.22 5.10
C LYS A 498 26.29 -0.33 5.90
N GLU A 499 25.05 -0.75 6.01
CA GLU A 499 23.98 -0.12 6.77
C GLU A 499 23.57 -1.10 7.89
N LYS A 500 23.77 -0.70 9.16
CA LYS A 500 23.40 -1.56 10.31
C LYS A 500 21.91 -1.46 10.53
N LYS A 501 21.21 -2.60 10.51
CA LYS A 501 19.79 -2.69 10.83
C LYS A 501 19.55 -2.40 12.31
N ASN A 502 18.37 -1.88 12.66
CA ASN A 502 17.92 -1.75 14.05
C ASN A 502 17.82 -3.11 14.72
N ALA A 503 18.00 -3.15 16.03
CA ALA A 503 17.94 -4.37 16.83
C ALA A 503 16.60 -5.12 16.67
N TYR A 504 15.52 -4.42 16.35
CA TYR A 504 14.22 -5.02 16.02
C TYR A 504 14.33 -6.20 15.04
N TYR A 505 15.07 -6.05 13.95
CA TYR A 505 15.21 -7.10 12.93
C TYR A 505 16.03 -8.31 13.39
N LEU A 506 16.82 -8.18 14.45
CA LEU A 506 17.59 -9.27 15.06
C LEU A 506 16.76 -9.99 16.12
N LEU A 507 15.76 -9.32 16.69
CA LEU A 507 14.96 -9.81 17.83
C LEU A 507 13.56 -10.29 17.40
N LEU A 508 13.29 -10.45 16.10
CA LEU A 508 11.98 -10.88 15.58
C LEU A 508 11.51 -12.24 16.09
N GLU A 509 12.43 -13.10 16.55
CA GLU A 509 12.12 -14.42 17.11
C GLU A 509 12.08 -14.42 18.67
N ASP A 510 12.34 -13.28 19.31
CA ASP A 510 12.24 -13.14 20.76
C ASP A 510 10.81 -12.82 21.19
N GLU A 511 10.14 -13.81 21.78
CA GLU A 511 8.74 -13.71 22.16
C GLU A 511 8.49 -12.63 23.22
N ASN A 512 9.42 -12.43 24.17
CA ASN A 512 9.25 -11.41 25.21
C ASN A 512 9.30 -10.00 24.62
N VAL A 513 10.21 -9.78 23.67
CA VAL A 513 10.33 -8.51 22.98
C VAL A 513 9.08 -8.22 22.14
N MET A 514 8.61 -9.21 21.37
CA MET A 514 7.41 -9.04 20.53
C MET A 514 6.15 -8.85 21.38
N ASN A 515 6.02 -9.56 22.51
CA ASN A 515 4.96 -9.34 23.49
C ASN A 515 5.02 -7.93 24.09
N GLY A 516 6.23 -7.44 24.42
CA GLY A 516 6.42 -6.08 24.89
C GLY A 516 5.96 -5.00 23.90
N ILE A 517 6.16 -5.24 22.60
CA ILE A 517 5.62 -4.35 21.55
C ILE A 517 4.09 -4.40 21.51
N LEU A 518 3.49 -5.58 21.56
CA LEU A 518 2.03 -5.71 21.57
C LEU A 518 1.41 -4.97 22.78
N ASP A 519 2.01 -5.13 23.97
CA ASP A 519 1.58 -4.41 25.19
C ASP A 519 1.67 -2.89 25.05
N GLU A 520 2.78 -2.39 24.48
CA GLU A 520 2.99 -0.96 24.24
C GLU A 520 1.86 -0.36 23.36
N PHE A 521 1.36 -1.14 22.41
CA PHE A 521 0.22 -0.73 21.58
C PHE A 521 -1.16 -1.11 22.14
N GLY A 522 -1.21 -1.69 23.36
CA GLY A 522 -2.44 -2.07 24.05
C GLY A 522 -3.17 -3.27 23.44
N LEU A 523 -2.41 -4.23 22.93
CA LEU A 523 -2.91 -5.43 22.27
C LEU A 523 -2.71 -6.68 23.11
N ASP A 524 -3.65 -7.62 23.00
CA ASP A 524 -3.60 -8.92 23.66
C ASP A 524 -2.52 -9.80 23.01
N ARG A 525 -1.60 -10.33 23.84
CA ARG A 525 -0.46 -11.14 23.42
C ARG A 525 -0.85 -12.47 22.77
N GLU A 526 -1.99 -13.06 23.15
CA GLU A 526 -2.38 -14.41 22.73
C GLU A 526 -3.07 -14.44 21.36
N ILE A 527 -3.79 -13.35 21.04
CA ILE A 527 -4.61 -13.31 19.82
C ILE A 527 -4.07 -12.37 18.74
N SER A 528 -3.15 -11.47 19.11
CA SER A 528 -2.70 -10.40 18.23
C SER A 528 -1.47 -10.81 17.40
N HIS A 529 -1.35 -10.17 16.24
CA HIS A 529 -0.22 -10.34 15.33
C HIS A 529 0.39 -9.01 14.95
N ILE A 530 1.69 -8.98 14.70
CA ILE A 530 2.42 -7.89 14.10
C ILE A 530 2.58 -8.21 12.62
N ILE A 531 2.20 -7.27 11.74
CA ILE A 531 2.31 -7.42 10.29
C ILE A 531 3.12 -6.23 9.77
N ASN A 532 4.28 -6.50 9.15
CA ASN A 532 5.17 -5.48 8.62
C ASN A 532 5.85 -5.90 7.31
N GLY A 533 6.52 -4.92 6.65
CA GLY A 533 7.24 -5.07 5.39
C GLY A 533 8.67 -4.56 5.47
N HIS A 534 9.10 -3.75 4.47
CA HIS A 534 10.34 -2.96 4.38
C HIS A 534 11.64 -3.76 4.19
N VAL A 535 11.80 -4.91 4.83
CA VAL A 535 12.99 -5.74 4.70
C VAL A 535 12.61 -7.03 4.00
N PRO A 536 13.00 -7.20 2.72
CA PRO A 536 12.61 -8.36 1.94
C PRO A 536 13.05 -9.68 2.56
N VAL A 537 12.12 -10.64 2.61
CA VAL A 537 12.39 -12.01 3.05
C VAL A 537 13.10 -12.76 1.94
N LYS A 538 14.32 -13.23 2.20
CA LYS A 538 15.15 -13.96 1.23
C LYS A 538 14.82 -15.45 1.27
N THR A 539 13.71 -15.84 0.66
CA THR A 539 13.26 -17.26 0.65
C THR A 539 14.28 -18.19 0.01
N LYS A 540 15.04 -17.73 -1.00
CA LYS A 540 16.16 -18.48 -1.57
C LYS A 540 17.22 -18.86 -0.54
N ASN A 541 17.36 -18.08 0.53
CA ASN A 541 18.29 -18.35 1.63
C ASN A 541 17.63 -19.11 2.78
N GLY A 542 16.39 -19.58 2.60
CA GLY A 542 15.64 -20.29 3.63
C GLY A 542 15.01 -19.40 4.71
N GLU A 543 14.94 -18.08 4.50
CA GLU A 543 14.24 -17.19 5.41
C GLU A 543 12.73 -17.44 5.37
N ASN A 544 12.10 -17.51 6.55
CA ASN A 544 10.67 -17.70 6.71
C ASN A 544 9.99 -16.35 7.01
N PRO A 545 8.94 -15.96 6.27
CA PRO A 545 8.16 -14.76 6.56
C PRO A 545 7.37 -14.83 7.88
N VAL A 546 7.09 -16.04 8.37
CA VAL A 546 6.40 -16.29 9.62
C VAL A 546 7.45 -16.39 10.74
N LYS A 547 7.43 -15.43 11.66
CA LYS A 547 8.38 -15.28 12.76
C LYS A 547 7.67 -15.48 14.11
N CYS A 548 8.47 -15.80 15.14
CA CYS A 548 7.99 -15.92 16.51
C CYS A 548 6.72 -16.78 16.62
N GLY A 549 6.75 -18.00 16.05
CA GLY A 549 5.61 -18.92 16.07
C GLY A 549 4.32 -18.39 15.41
N GLY A 550 4.42 -17.41 14.52
CA GLY A 550 3.28 -16.78 13.86
C GLY A 550 2.80 -15.48 14.51
N LYS A 551 3.47 -15.00 15.54
CA LYS A 551 3.17 -13.70 16.17
C LYS A 551 3.58 -12.52 15.31
N VAL A 552 4.65 -12.67 14.51
CA VAL A 552 5.14 -11.65 13.57
C VAL A 552 5.11 -12.21 12.15
N LEU A 553 4.57 -11.42 11.23
CA LEU A 553 4.43 -11.75 9.82
C LEU A 553 5.11 -10.65 8.98
N VAL A 554 6.29 -10.99 8.43
CA VAL A 554 7.02 -10.10 7.52
C VAL A 554 6.58 -10.41 6.10
N ILE A 555 5.75 -9.54 5.52
CA ILE A 555 5.09 -9.82 4.24
C ILE A 555 5.77 -9.15 3.03
N ASP A 556 7.00 -8.62 3.19
CA ASP A 556 7.80 -8.14 2.07
C ASP A 556 8.44 -9.32 1.33
N GLY A 557 7.91 -9.63 0.17
CA GLY A 557 8.40 -10.67 -0.74
C GLY A 557 9.14 -10.13 -1.95
N GLY A 558 9.30 -8.80 -2.05
CA GLY A 558 9.99 -8.15 -3.15
C GLY A 558 9.13 -8.07 -4.42
N PHE A 559 8.01 -7.36 -4.39
CA PHE A 559 7.19 -7.06 -5.59
C PHE A 559 8.03 -6.44 -6.71
N SER A 560 8.94 -5.53 -6.34
CA SER A 560 9.84 -4.88 -7.30
C SER A 560 10.70 -5.90 -8.05
N LYS A 561 10.69 -5.83 -9.38
CA LYS A 561 11.52 -6.67 -10.29
C LYS A 561 12.98 -6.65 -9.90
N ALA A 562 13.48 -5.51 -9.41
CA ALA A 562 14.86 -5.35 -8.96
C ALA A 562 15.27 -6.27 -7.80
N TYR A 563 14.31 -6.78 -7.02
CA TYR A 563 14.56 -7.67 -5.87
C TYR A 563 14.18 -9.12 -6.10
N GLN A 564 13.36 -9.44 -7.10
CA GLN A 564 12.88 -10.80 -7.35
C GLN A 564 14.02 -11.82 -7.57
N LYS A 565 15.18 -11.36 -8.12
CA LYS A 565 16.38 -12.20 -8.24
C LYS A 565 16.95 -12.62 -6.89
N GLU A 566 16.81 -11.79 -5.85
CA GLU A 566 17.31 -12.06 -4.50
C GLU A 566 16.29 -12.80 -3.63
N THR A 567 15.02 -12.42 -3.71
CA THR A 567 13.94 -13.00 -2.91
C THR A 567 13.50 -14.37 -3.43
N GLY A 568 13.42 -14.53 -4.75
CA GLY A 568 12.95 -15.75 -5.41
C GLY A 568 11.46 -15.81 -5.69
N ILE A 569 10.71 -14.81 -5.22
CA ILE A 569 9.27 -14.63 -5.42
C ILE A 569 8.97 -13.18 -5.79
N ALA A 570 7.74 -12.91 -6.20
CA ALA A 570 7.27 -11.58 -6.60
C ALA A 570 6.25 -10.99 -5.59
N GLY A 571 6.47 -11.19 -4.32
CA GLY A 571 5.64 -10.62 -3.27
C GLY A 571 4.80 -11.64 -2.51
N TYR A 572 4.26 -11.18 -1.38
CA TYR A 572 3.30 -11.91 -0.58
C TYR A 572 1.97 -11.17 -0.52
N THR A 573 0.87 -11.93 -0.40
CA THR A 573 -0.39 -11.45 0.16
C THR A 573 -0.71 -12.24 1.41
N LEU A 574 -0.85 -11.56 2.54
CA LEU A 574 -1.47 -12.16 3.71
C LEU A 574 -2.99 -12.03 3.58
N ILE A 575 -3.70 -13.13 3.77
CA ILE A 575 -5.17 -13.22 3.68
C ILE A 575 -5.69 -13.57 5.06
N TYR A 576 -6.53 -12.70 5.64
CA TYR A 576 -7.22 -12.97 6.90
C TYR A 576 -8.72 -13.11 6.65
N ASN A 577 -9.22 -14.33 6.76
CA ASN A 577 -10.63 -14.65 6.56
C ASN A 577 -11.26 -15.27 7.81
N SER A 578 -12.49 -15.78 7.70
CA SER A 578 -13.19 -16.40 8.81
C SER A 578 -12.57 -17.72 9.33
N TYR A 579 -11.61 -18.30 8.62
CA TYR A 579 -10.92 -19.54 9.01
C TYR A 579 -9.50 -19.31 9.55
N GLY A 580 -8.98 -18.07 9.47
CA GLY A 580 -7.66 -17.71 9.99
C GLY A 580 -6.80 -16.95 8.98
N LEU A 581 -5.48 -17.06 9.17
CA LEU A 581 -4.45 -16.38 8.40
C LEU A 581 -3.80 -17.34 7.40
N ILE A 582 -3.72 -16.92 6.15
CA ILE A 582 -3.10 -17.64 5.04
C ILE A 582 -2.12 -16.69 4.36
N LEU A 583 -0.89 -17.12 4.16
CA LEU A 583 0.11 -16.39 3.41
C LEU A 583 0.20 -16.98 1.99
N ALA A 584 -0.04 -16.17 0.98
CA ALA A 584 0.12 -16.51 -0.43
C ALA A 584 1.41 -15.88 -0.96
N ALA A 585 2.35 -16.71 -1.42
CA ALA A 585 3.56 -16.27 -2.12
C ALA A 585 3.29 -16.25 -3.63
N HIS A 586 3.63 -15.17 -4.30
CA HIS A 586 3.38 -14.98 -5.73
C HIS A 586 4.64 -15.24 -6.56
N ASP A 587 4.48 -15.99 -7.65
CA ASP A 587 5.51 -16.09 -8.68
C ASP A 587 5.63 -14.77 -9.47
N PRO A 588 6.77 -14.52 -10.13
CA PRO A 588 6.95 -13.35 -10.99
C PRO A 588 5.86 -13.25 -12.06
N PHE A 589 5.25 -12.07 -12.17
CA PHE A 589 4.26 -11.75 -13.20
C PHE A 589 4.96 -11.41 -14.52
N GLU A 590 4.61 -12.12 -15.58
CA GLU A 590 5.20 -11.92 -16.90
C GLU A 590 4.69 -10.60 -17.51
N SER A 591 3.41 -10.56 -17.84
CA SER A 591 2.68 -9.36 -18.32
C SER A 591 1.17 -9.62 -18.32
N THR A 592 0.38 -8.55 -18.39
CA THR A 592 -1.07 -8.63 -18.56
C THR A 592 -1.45 -9.35 -19.85
N GLU A 593 -0.74 -9.07 -20.96
CA GLU A 593 -0.96 -9.70 -22.24
C GLU A 593 -0.73 -11.22 -22.19
N ALA A 594 0.38 -11.65 -21.58
CA ALA A 594 0.67 -13.08 -21.41
C ALA A 594 -0.37 -13.79 -20.52
N ALA A 595 -0.87 -13.11 -19.48
CA ALA A 595 -1.90 -13.64 -18.60
C ALA A 595 -3.23 -13.90 -19.37
N ILE A 596 -3.59 -13.00 -20.30
CA ILE A 596 -4.79 -13.12 -21.12
C ILE A 596 -4.61 -14.18 -22.23
N GLU A 597 -3.46 -14.19 -22.94
CA GLU A 597 -3.18 -15.09 -24.07
C GLU A 597 -2.98 -16.53 -23.64
N LYS A 598 -2.09 -16.72 -22.67
CA LYS A 598 -1.71 -18.06 -22.21
C LYS A 598 -2.63 -18.57 -21.11
N GLU A 599 -3.62 -17.75 -20.71
CA GLU A 599 -4.49 -17.99 -19.55
C GLU A 599 -3.70 -18.36 -18.29
N ARG A 600 -2.47 -17.81 -18.16
CA ARG A 600 -1.61 -18.07 -17.02
C ARG A 600 -1.93 -17.10 -15.89
N ASP A 601 -2.43 -17.66 -14.80
CA ASP A 601 -2.54 -16.95 -13.53
C ASP A 601 -1.16 -16.90 -12.86
N ILE A 602 -0.92 -15.92 -11.98
CA ILE A 602 0.22 -15.98 -11.05
C ILE A 602 0.04 -17.24 -10.20
N HIS A 603 0.99 -18.16 -10.30
CA HIS A 603 1.01 -19.28 -9.38
C HIS A 603 1.27 -18.75 -7.97
N SER A 604 0.43 -19.12 -7.03
CA SER A 604 0.54 -18.67 -5.64
C SER A 604 0.54 -19.86 -4.71
N ASP A 605 1.70 -20.12 -4.12
CA ASP A 605 1.80 -21.11 -3.05
C ASP A 605 1.22 -20.54 -1.77
N SER A 606 0.26 -21.24 -1.19
CA SER A 606 -0.44 -20.79 0.02
C SER A 606 -0.05 -21.63 1.22
N VAL A 607 0.44 -20.97 2.27
CA VAL A 607 0.77 -21.58 3.55
C VAL A 607 -0.23 -21.10 4.61
N ILE A 608 -0.84 -22.04 5.33
CA ILE A 608 -1.70 -21.70 6.46
C ILE A 608 -0.80 -21.28 7.63
N VAL A 609 -0.87 -20.01 8.01
CA VAL A 609 -0.12 -19.47 9.15
C VAL A 609 -0.79 -19.83 10.46
N LYS A 610 -2.10 -19.59 10.53
CA LYS A 610 -2.90 -19.87 11.73
C LYS A 610 -4.31 -20.26 11.31
N ARG A 611 -4.77 -21.43 11.75
CA ARG A 611 -6.14 -21.88 11.58
C ARG A 611 -6.91 -21.71 12.89
N THR A 612 -8.11 -21.14 12.81
CA THR A 612 -9.00 -21.05 13.97
C THR A 612 -9.77 -22.38 14.13
N LEU A 613 -9.96 -22.83 15.37
CA LEU A 613 -10.79 -24.01 15.68
C LEU A 613 -12.24 -23.75 15.32
N GLU A 614 -12.74 -22.57 15.68
CA GLU A 614 -14.08 -22.11 15.33
C GLU A 614 -14.01 -21.04 14.25
N ARG A 615 -15.03 -21.02 13.39
CA ARG A 615 -15.13 -20.02 12.33
C ARG A 615 -15.40 -18.65 12.92
N LYS A 616 -14.52 -17.66 12.67
CA LYS A 616 -14.71 -16.28 13.12
C LYS A 616 -15.91 -15.64 12.44
N THR A 617 -16.65 -14.87 13.23
CA THR A 617 -17.81 -14.10 12.78
C THR A 617 -17.50 -12.60 12.72
N VAL A 618 -18.44 -11.80 12.23
CA VAL A 618 -18.37 -10.34 12.31
C VAL A 618 -18.26 -9.89 13.77
N GLY A 619 -18.93 -10.60 14.70
CA GLY A 619 -18.89 -10.30 16.15
C GLY A 619 -17.51 -10.40 16.79
N ASP A 620 -16.55 -11.06 16.12
CA ASP A 620 -15.15 -11.20 16.58
C ASP A 620 -14.23 -10.10 16.00
N THR A 621 -14.80 -9.14 15.28
CA THR A 621 -14.08 -8.03 14.64
C THR A 621 -14.30 -6.71 15.36
N ASP A 622 -13.50 -5.69 15.04
CA ASP A 622 -13.67 -4.34 15.59
C ASP A 622 -15.01 -3.74 15.17
N VAL A 623 -15.48 -4.00 13.94
CA VAL A 623 -16.84 -3.63 13.51
C VAL A 623 -17.88 -4.34 14.37
N GLY A 624 -17.67 -5.63 14.67
CA GLY A 624 -18.57 -6.40 15.53
C GLY A 624 -18.66 -5.86 16.96
N LYS A 625 -17.56 -5.35 17.52
CA LYS A 625 -17.56 -4.66 18.83
C LYS A 625 -18.50 -3.44 18.80
N VAL A 626 -18.36 -2.57 17.78
CA VAL A 626 -19.23 -1.40 17.60
C VAL A 626 -20.70 -1.81 17.42
N LEU A 627 -20.98 -2.88 16.66
CA LEU A 627 -22.36 -3.38 16.50
C LEU A 627 -22.94 -3.90 17.82
N LYS A 628 -22.15 -4.60 18.64
CA LYS A 628 -22.58 -5.08 19.97
C LYS A 628 -22.85 -3.92 20.92
N GLU A 629 -22.03 -2.87 20.93
CA GLU A 629 -22.29 -1.64 21.68
C GLU A 629 -23.62 -1.00 21.24
N ARG A 630 -23.85 -0.89 19.93
CA ARG A 630 -25.11 -0.35 19.40
C ARG A 630 -26.33 -1.21 19.77
N ILE A 631 -26.18 -2.54 19.79
CA ILE A 631 -27.24 -3.44 20.27
C ILE A 631 -27.56 -3.13 21.73
N ALA A 632 -26.55 -3.02 22.60
CA ALA A 632 -26.76 -2.69 24.02
C ALA A 632 -27.45 -1.32 24.22
N ASP A 633 -27.06 -0.32 23.43
CA ASP A 633 -27.73 1.00 23.45
C ASP A 633 -29.23 0.91 23.06
N LEU A 634 -29.55 0.11 22.04
CA LEU A 634 -30.91 -0.11 21.58
C LEU A 634 -31.73 -0.95 22.58
N GLU A 635 -31.10 -1.91 23.26
CA GLU A 635 -31.74 -2.66 24.37
C GLU A 635 -32.08 -1.73 25.53
N ALA A 636 -31.17 -0.81 25.90
CA ALA A 636 -31.42 0.20 26.90
C ALA A 636 -32.57 1.16 26.49
N LEU A 637 -32.65 1.55 25.22
CA LEU A 637 -33.77 2.33 24.68
C LEU A 637 -35.10 1.54 24.76
N LEU A 638 -35.07 0.26 24.41
CA LEU A 638 -36.23 -0.63 24.47
C LEU A 638 -36.77 -0.77 25.89
N ASP A 639 -35.88 -0.88 26.88
CA ASP A 639 -36.25 -0.91 28.29
C ASP A 639 -36.80 0.44 28.78
N ALA A 640 -36.26 1.57 28.31
CA ALA A 640 -36.78 2.90 28.58
C ALA A 640 -38.20 3.11 28.02
N TYR A 641 -38.50 2.58 26.83
CA TYR A 641 -39.89 2.55 26.30
C TYR A 641 -40.83 1.70 27.17
N ARG A 642 -40.40 0.48 27.50
CA ARG A 642 -41.20 -0.48 28.28
C ARG A 642 -41.49 0.01 29.71
N SER A 643 -40.56 0.75 30.30
CA SER A 643 -40.72 1.35 31.63
C SER A 643 -41.50 2.66 31.62
N GLY A 644 -41.79 3.25 30.47
CA GLY A 644 -42.42 4.54 30.33
C GLY A 644 -41.50 5.73 30.61
N GLN A 645 -40.16 5.50 30.73
CA GLN A 645 -39.18 6.56 30.92
C GLN A 645 -39.05 7.43 29.65
N ILE A 646 -39.19 6.83 28.48
CA ILE A 646 -39.29 7.51 27.20
C ILE A 646 -40.61 7.09 26.55
N ILE A 647 -41.28 8.03 25.92
CA ILE A 647 -42.55 7.79 25.23
C ILE A 647 -42.29 7.50 23.76
N GLU A 648 -42.91 6.46 23.22
CA GLU A 648 -42.85 6.16 21.78
C GLU A 648 -43.41 7.34 20.97
N LYS A 649 -42.76 7.66 19.89
CA LYS A 649 -43.18 8.63 18.89
C LYS A 649 -43.88 7.87 17.75
N VAL A 650 -45.21 7.78 17.83
CA VAL A 650 -46.06 7.05 16.86
C VAL A 650 -46.45 7.99 15.72
#